data_473067ccd96cc37233f96ab281f858c0
#
_entry.id   473067ccd96cc37233f96ab281f858c0
#
_cell.length_a   1.000
_cell.length_b   1.000
_cell.length_c   1.000
_cell.angle_alpha   90.00
_cell.angle_beta   90.00
_cell.angle_gamma   90.00
#
_symmetry.space_group_name_H-M   'P 1'
#
loop_
_entity.id
_entity.type
_entity.pdbx_description
1 polymer ?
#
loop_
_entity_poly.entity_id
_entity_poly.type
_entity_poly.pdbx_seq_one_letter_code
_entity_poly.pdbx_strand_id
1 'polypeptide(L)'
;MKAQDLQFTQLLEGSKQFIIPIFQRTYSWEQSHCQQLWDDVVRVGKSTELNSHFIGSAVYIPETNVDAAIPRWLVIDGQQRITTVTLLLIALKQRLEAENLDEPISAAEVEDYYLRNRYGKGEAAYRMLLTRTDKEPLMWLVDGKEPGEEGSYRIIENFKFFKEQIARADLGDVWRGIKKLMIVDVCLQQGIDNPQMIFESMNSTGKALTQADLIRNFVLMGLKHELQTRFYNDYWRPMEIEFGAENYINEFDEFMRYYLVIHTGNVRIRKGDVYDEFKAYSRKYEVEALLDSLKEFTGYYCRIALGKEKEKGLAEAFHDIRELRADVCYPMLMEVYQDFRQEQIRHEEFLSVLRMVEGYVFRRAICEIPTNSLRQTFATFMRQVKKDRYVESVKAGFLMLPSYRRFPDDDEFIRQIQIRNLYKFNRRSYWLRRFENHRRKERVPVQDYTIEHIMPQNNDLNAQWRADLGDDWKRIHEQYLHTLGNLTLTAYNSEYSDRSFAEKRDMSGGFKESPLKLNQGLGACEVWNESAIKKRGENLAKAAVDIWPAPNLPEDILHAYKPVPPEGTSYTISDHPHLQGGLARELFESFRVQVLALDECVNEEYLKLYVAYKAETNFVDVVPQARGLRLSLNLNFPEIDDPRGLCRDVTNLGRWGNGNVEVRLEKLEDINYILGLVRQALEKQMGEDEEV
;
A
#
# COMPACT_ATOMS: atom_id res chain seq x y z
N MET A 1 -25.99 19.35 -22.48
CA MET A 1 -24.72 20.04 -22.24
C MET A 1 -24.54 21.18 -23.22
N LYS A 2 -24.18 22.38 -22.74
CA LYS A 2 -23.78 23.53 -23.56
C LYS A 2 -22.35 23.88 -23.17
N ALA A 3 -21.47 24.03 -24.16
CA ALA A 3 -20.08 24.42 -23.96
C ALA A 3 -19.77 25.63 -24.81
N GLN A 4 -19.09 26.62 -24.24
CA GLN A 4 -18.66 27.83 -24.93
C GLN A 4 -17.35 28.34 -24.30
N ASP A 5 -16.54 29.03 -25.09
CA ASP A 5 -15.41 29.77 -24.58
C ASP A 5 -15.87 31.13 -23.99
N LEU A 6 -15.33 31.50 -22.84
CA LEU A 6 -15.77 32.66 -22.08
C LEU A 6 -14.59 33.29 -21.35
N GLN A 7 -14.60 34.61 -21.22
CA GLN A 7 -13.69 35.26 -20.28
C GLN A 7 -14.03 34.85 -18.86
N PHE A 8 -13.01 34.57 -18.04
CA PHE A 8 -13.25 34.11 -16.66
C PHE A 8 -14.07 35.13 -15.84
N THR A 9 -13.86 36.41 -16.07
CA THR A 9 -14.65 37.48 -15.42
C THR A 9 -16.12 37.35 -15.73
N GLN A 10 -16.49 37.08 -16.99
CA GLN A 10 -17.88 36.89 -17.42
C GLN A 10 -18.52 35.64 -16.77
N LEU A 11 -17.72 34.60 -16.46
CA LEU A 11 -18.22 33.46 -15.71
C LEU A 11 -18.76 33.88 -14.34
N LEU A 12 -18.10 34.82 -13.66
CA LEU A 12 -18.50 35.29 -12.32
C LEU A 12 -19.56 36.39 -12.35
N GLU A 13 -19.73 37.11 -13.45
CA GLU A 13 -20.71 38.21 -13.55
C GLU A 13 -22.16 37.75 -13.54
N GLY A 14 -23.06 38.68 -13.20
CA GLY A 14 -24.51 38.42 -13.12
C GLY A 14 -24.96 37.89 -11.77
N SER A 15 -26.27 37.74 -11.59
CA SER A 15 -26.86 37.24 -10.33
C SER A 15 -26.77 35.70 -10.32
N LYS A 16 -25.73 35.17 -9.72
CA LYS A 16 -25.50 33.71 -9.61
C LYS A 16 -24.61 33.36 -8.41
N GLN A 17 -24.72 32.14 -7.94
CA GLN A 17 -23.88 31.60 -6.88
C GLN A 17 -23.30 30.24 -7.28
N PHE A 18 -21.99 30.11 -7.29
CA PHE A 18 -21.30 28.83 -7.46
C PHE A 18 -21.12 28.17 -6.10
N ILE A 19 -21.55 26.92 -5.99
CA ILE A 19 -21.45 26.12 -4.78
C ILE A 19 -20.56 24.92 -5.07
N ILE A 20 -19.52 24.76 -4.27
CA ILE A 20 -18.70 23.54 -4.28
C ILE A 20 -19.43 22.50 -3.44
N PRO A 21 -19.91 21.39 -4.06
CA PRO A 21 -20.66 20.36 -3.33
C PRO A 21 -19.81 19.68 -2.25
N ILE A 22 -20.49 19.16 -1.21
CA ILE A 22 -19.84 18.54 -0.05
C ILE A 22 -18.98 17.32 -0.41
N PHE A 23 -19.25 16.66 -1.50
CA PHE A 23 -18.52 15.50 -1.99
C PHE A 23 -17.24 15.86 -2.75
N GLN A 24 -17.06 17.12 -3.16
CA GLN A 24 -15.84 17.58 -3.77
C GLN A 24 -14.69 17.67 -2.74
N ARG A 25 -13.44 17.50 -3.19
CA ARG A 25 -12.28 17.70 -2.33
C ARG A 25 -12.18 19.14 -1.85
N THR A 26 -11.59 19.35 -0.68
CA THR A 26 -11.23 20.68 -0.21
C THR A 26 -10.21 21.34 -1.16
N TYR A 27 -10.05 22.65 -1.00
CA TYR A 27 -9.08 23.41 -1.76
C TYR A 27 -7.65 22.90 -1.51
N SER A 28 -6.96 22.47 -2.57
CA SER A 28 -5.71 21.71 -2.46
C SER A 28 -4.55 22.23 -3.32
N TRP A 29 -4.74 23.35 -4.02
CA TRP A 29 -3.63 23.97 -4.76
C TRP A 29 -2.57 24.46 -3.80
N GLU A 30 -1.32 24.19 -4.18
CA GLU A 30 -0.12 24.60 -3.48
C GLU A 30 0.35 25.96 -4.02
N GLN A 31 1.24 26.61 -3.31
CA GLN A 31 1.80 27.90 -3.70
C GLN A 31 2.42 27.88 -5.11
N SER A 32 3.00 26.76 -5.54
CA SER A 32 3.54 26.58 -6.89
C SER A 32 2.48 26.74 -8.00
N HIS A 33 1.27 26.23 -7.77
CA HIS A 33 0.16 26.39 -8.71
C HIS A 33 -0.34 27.85 -8.75
N CYS A 34 -0.35 28.52 -7.59
CA CYS A 34 -0.70 29.92 -7.49
C CYS A 34 0.35 30.80 -8.16
N GLN A 35 1.64 30.47 -8.02
CA GLN A 35 2.74 31.15 -8.70
C GLN A 35 2.61 31.03 -10.23
N GLN A 36 2.30 29.83 -10.73
CA GLN A 36 2.09 29.64 -12.17
C GLN A 36 0.93 30.53 -12.70
N LEU A 37 -0.22 30.52 -12.01
CA LEU A 37 -1.35 31.36 -12.38
C LEU A 37 -0.96 32.87 -12.34
N TRP A 38 -0.23 33.28 -11.32
CA TRP A 38 0.24 34.66 -11.17
C TRP A 38 1.15 35.07 -12.32
N ASP A 39 2.13 34.24 -12.65
CA ASP A 39 3.07 34.50 -13.75
C ASP A 39 2.35 34.60 -15.10
N ASP A 40 1.35 33.75 -15.33
CA ASP A 40 0.50 33.79 -16.51
C ASP A 40 -0.32 35.08 -16.57
N VAL A 41 -0.96 35.47 -15.47
CA VAL A 41 -1.73 36.72 -15.39
C VAL A 41 -0.84 37.93 -15.70
N VAL A 42 0.32 38.06 -15.08
CA VAL A 42 1.25 39.18 -15.28
C VAL A 42 1.81 39.19 -16.71
N ARG A 43 2.21 38.02 -17.22
CA ARG A 43 2.74 37.84 -18.57
C ARG A 43 1.73 38.30 -19.63
N VAL A 44 0.49 37.84 -19.53
CA VAL A 44 -0.57 38.17 -20.49
C VAL A 44 -1.02 39.62 -20.34
N GLY A 45 -1.03 40.15 -19.11
CA GLY A 45 -1.39 41.54 -18.83
C GLY A 45 -0.40 42.54 -19.39
N LYS A 46 0.89 42.26 -19.38
CA LYS A 46 1.96 43.08 -19.97
C LYS A 46 2.03 42.99 -21.48
N SER A 47 1.59 41.86 -22.04
CA SER A 47 1.70 41.66 -23.50
C SER A 47 0.62 42.40 -24.27
N THR A 48 1.03 43.08 -25.32
CA THR A 48 0.13 43.70 -26.33
C THR A 48 -0.25 42.73 -27.45
N GLU A 49 0.49 41.63 -27.60
CA GLU A 49 0.28 40.62 -28.65
C GLU A 49 -0.63 39.49 -28.18
N LEU A 50 -0.57 39.11 -26.89
CA LEU A 50 -1.39 38.06 -26.32
C LEU A 50 -2.79 38.64 -25.98
N ASN A 51 -3.80 38.16 -26.67
CA ASN A 51 -5.19 38.59 -26.46
C ASN A 51 -5.95 37.76 -25.44
N SER A 52 -5.49 36.54 -25.17
CA SER A 52 -6.14 35.60 -24.24
C SER A 52 -5.16 34.60 -23.67
N HIS A 53 -5.51 34.03 -22.53
CA HIS A 53 -4.81 32.91 -21.91
C HIS A 53 -5.81 31.88 -21.38
N PHE A 54 -5.74 30.66 -21.88
CA PHE A 54 -6.65 29.58 -21.51
C PHE A 54 -6.23 28.92 -20.20
N ILE A 55 -7.15 28.87 -19.23
CA ILE A 55 -6.90 28.31 -17.89
C ILE A 55 -7.63 26.97 -17.61
N GLY A 56 -8.31 26.40 -18.61
CA GLY A 56 -9.02 25.12 -18.50
C GLY A 56 -10.54 25.27 -18.60
N SER A 57 -11.28 24.35 -17.96
CA SER A 57 -12.75 24.32 -18.00
C SER A 57 -13.37 24.56 -16.63
N ALA A 58 -14.62 25.03 -16.63
CA ALA A 58 -15.53 25.01 -15.47
C ALA A 58 -16.80 24.26 -15.86
N VAL A 59 -17.11 23.20 -15.14
CA VAL A 59 -18.29 22.37 -15.37
C VAL A 59 -19.22 22.50 -14.17
N TYR A 60 -20.47 22.80 -14.41
CA TYR A 60 -21.46 22.96 -13.36
C TYR A 60 -22.86 22.61 -13.83
N ILE A 61 -23.75 22.37 -12.86
CA ILE A 61 -25.16 22.02 -13.08
C ILE A 61 -26.05 22.93 -12.24
N PRO A 62 -27.20 23.39 -12.78
CA PRO A 62 -28.14 24.17 -11.96
C PRO A 62 -28.71 23.35 -10.82
N GLU A 63 -28.78 23.93 -9.61
CA GLU A 63 -29.51 23.33 -8.49
C GLU A 63 -31.01 23.58 -8.69
N THR A 64 -31.76 22.50 -8.88
CA THR A 64 -33.25 22.60 -8.98
C THR A 64 -33.88 22.42 -7.62
N ASN A 65 -35.07 23.03 -7.43
CA ASN A 65 -35.90 23.05 -6.20
C ASN A 65 -35.52 24.11 -5.16
N VAL A 66 -34.86 25.18 -5.56
CA VAL A 66 -34.64 26.33 -4.69
C VAL A 66 -35.41 27.51 -5.29
N ASP A 67 -36.50 27.93 -4.67
CA ASP A 67 -37.13 29.24 -4.87
C ASP A 67 -36.17 30.34 -4.33
N ALA A 68 -34.99 30.43 -4.90
CA ALA A 68 -33.98 31.39 -4.49
C ALA A 68 -33.96 32.58 -5.46
N ALA A 69 -33.96 33.77 -4.91
CA ALA A 69 -33.82 35.01 -5.69
C ALA A 69 -32.48 35.03 -6.51
N ILE A 70 -31.52 34.18 -6.14
CA ILE A 70 -30.22 34.03 -6.78
C ILE A 70 -30.05 32.57 -7.24
N PRO A 71 -29.92 32.30 -8.55
CA PRO A 71 -29.66 30.97 -9.09
C PRO A 71 -28.40 30.35 -8.52
N ARG A 72 -28.48 29.08 -8.13
CA ARG A 72 -27.36 28.30 -7.58
C ARG A 72 -26.86 27.31 -8.60
N TRP A 73 -25.55 27.18 -8.68
CA TRP A 73 -24.84 26.32 -9.62
C TRP A 73 -23.84 25.42 -8.89
N LEU A 74 -24.08 24.12 -8.94
CA LEU A 74 -23.20 23.13 -8.31
C LEU A 74 -22.00 22.88 -9.23
N VAL A 75 -20.80 23.18 -8.77
CA VAL A 75 -19.56 22.98 -9.54
C VAL A 75 -19.18 21.50 -9.54
N ILE A 76 -19.02 20.94 -10.72
CA ILE A 76 -18.65 19.55 -10.95
C ILE A 76 -17.14 19.45 -11.23
N ASP A 77 -16.55 20.38 -12.00
CA ASP A 77 -15.12 20.51 -12.22
C ASP A 77 -14.70 21.98 -12.33
N GLY A 78 -13.42 22.26 -12.12
CA GLY A 78 -12.84 23.61 -12.16
C GLY A 78 -12.83 24.32 -10.81
N GLN A 79 -13.26 23.70 -9.73
CA GLN A 79 -13.35 24.29 -8.39
C GLN A 79 -12.03 24.94 -7.92
N GLN A 80 -10.88 24.29 -8.14
CA GLN A 80 -9.58 24.81 -7.71
C GLN A 80 -9.25 26.12 -8.41
N ARG A 81 -9.51 26.20 -9.74
CA ARG A 81 -9.26 27.40 -10.57
C ARG A 81 -10.16 28.54 -10.15
N ILE A 82 -11.47 28.29 -10.00
CA ILE A 82 -12.43 29.32 -9.59
C ILE A 82 -12.05 29.85 -8.21
N THR A 83 -11.74 28.98 -7.25
CA THR A 83 -11.30 29.39 -5.91
C THR A 83 -10.04 30.24 -5.96
N THR A 84 -9.03 29.83 -6.73
CA THR A 84 -7.74 30.53 -6.77
C THR A 84 -7.87 31.93 -7.40
N VAL A 85 -8.63 32.04 -8.49
CA VAL A 85 -8.88 33.37 -9.08
C VAL A 85 -9.74 34.25 -8.16
N THR A 86 -10.67 33.65 -7.39
CA THR A 86 -11.42 34.39 -6.37
C THR A 86 -10.48 34.93 -5.28
N LEU A 87 -9.49 34.15 -4.80
CA LEU A 87 -8.48 34.62 -3.83
C LEU A 87 -7.65 35.79 -4.40
N LEU A 88 -7.26 35.69 -5.68
CA LEU A 88 -6.55 36.79 -6.37
C LEU A 88 -7.41 38.06 -6.45
N LEU A 89 -8.72 37.96 -6.77
CA LEU A 89 -9.65 39.08 -6.81
C LEU A 89 -9.87 39.71 -5.43
N ILE A 90 -9.93 38.88 -4.36
CA ILE A 90 -10.03 39.40 -2.98
C ILE A 90 -8.76 40.22 -2.63
N ALA A 91 -7.58 39.70 -2.96
CA ALA A 91 -6.32 40.38 -2.69
C ALA A 91 -6.21 41.70 -3.47
N LEU A 92 -6.69 41.72 -4.75
CA LEU A 92 -6.78 42.92 -5.56
C LEU A 92 -7.72 43.96 -4.94
N LYS A 93 -8.93 43.54 -4.53
CA LYS A 93 -9.91 44.40 -3.85
C LYS A 93 -9.29 45.06 -2.61
N GLN A 94 -8.67 44.26 -1.72
CA GLN A 94 -8.09 44.78 -0.48
C GLN A 94 -6.99 45.84 -0.72
N ARG A 95 -6.18 45.68 -1.77
CA ARG A 95 -5.18 46.70 -2.11
C ARG A 95 -5.81 47.98 -2.67
N LEU A 96 -6.81 47.88 -3.58
CA LEU A 96 -7.53 49.01 -4.11
C LEU A 96 -8.20 49.82 -2.98
N GLU A 97 -8.78 49.16 -1.99
CA GLU A 97 -9.36 49.77 -0.78
C GLU A 97 -8.29 50.47 0.07
N ALA A 98 -7.18 49.79 0.34
CA ALA A 98 -6.13 50.33 1.20
C ALA A 98 -5.43 51.56 0.65
N GLU A 99 -5.29 51.63 -0.69
CA GLU A 99 -4.65 52.76 -1.37
C GLU A 99 -5.66 53.79 -1.92
N ASN A 100 -6.97 53.55 -1.73
CA ASN A 100 -8.08 54.35 -2.22
C ASN A 100 -7.99 54.65 -3.74
N LEU A 101 -7.79 53.55 -4.51
CA LEU A 101 -7.64 53.60 -5.96
C LEU A 101 -8.95 53.23 -6.68
N ASP A 102 -9.30 53.99 -7.71
CA ASP A 102 -10.46 53.73 -8.59
C ASP A 102 -10.04 53.23 -9.99
N GLU A 103 -8.75 53.21 -10.29
CA GLU A 103 -8.19 52.71 -11.54
C GLU A 103 -7.22 51.54 -11.28
N PRO A 104 -7.20 50.49 -12.09
CA PRO A 104 -7.91 50.26 -13.37
C PRO A 104 -9.36 49.76 -13.22
N ILE A 105 -9.81 49.51 -12.00
CA ILE A 105 -11.16 49.15 -11.56
C ILE A 105 -11.29 49.60 -10.10
N SER A 106 -12.47 49.96 -9.66
CA SER A 106 -12.70 50.28 -8.25
C SER A 106 -12.89 49.04 -7.39
N ALA A 107 -12.54 49.11 -6.10
CA ALA A 107 -12.79 48.02 -5.13
C ALA A 107 -14.26 47.63 -5.05
N ALA A 108 -15.18 48.59 -5.15
CA ALA A 108 -16.62 48.36 -5.16
C ALA A 108 -17.08 47.55 -6.40
N GLU A 109 -16.50 47.83 -7.56
CA GLU A 109 -16.79 47.04 -8.77
C GLU A 109 -16.27 45.61 -8.64
N VAL A 110 -15.05 45.38 -8.11
CA VAL A 110 -14.55 44.01 -7.85
C VAL A 110 -15.49 43.27 -6.91
N GLU A 111 -15.95 43.90 -5.86
CA GLU A 111 -16.89 43.29 -4.91
C GLU A 111 -18.23 42.95 -5.56
N ASP A 112 -18.87 43.94 -6.23
CA ASP A 112 -20.23 43.81 -6.78
C ASP A 112 -20.28 42.86 -8.01
N TYR A 113 -19.26 42.85 -8.86
CA TYR A 113 -19.27 42.02 -10.06
C TYR A 113 -18.74 40.59 -9.81
N TYR A 114 -17.81 40.39 -8.88
CA TYR A 114 -17.08 39.12 -8.84
C TYR A 114 -17.11 38.39 -7.49
N LEU A 115 -17.35 39.11 -6.36
CA LEU A 115 -17.26 38.50 -5.03
C LEU A 115 -18.63 38.37 -4.33
N ARG A 116 -19.53 39.38 -4.55
CA ARG A 116 -20.83 39.42 -3.86
C ARG A 116 -22.01 39.52 -4.79
N ASN A 117 -23.12 38.98 -4.34
CA ASN A 117 -24.44 39.23 -4.93
C ASN A 117 -25.15 40.34 -4.14
N ARG A 118 -25.23 41.53 -4.71
CA ARG A 118 -25.74 42.75 -4.05
C ARG A 118 -27.09 42.60 -3.33
N TYR A 119 -27.96 41.73 -3.86
CA TYR A 119 -29.31 41.50 -3.30
C TYR A 119 -29.39 40.19 -2.50
N GLY A 120 -28.31 39.46 -2.36
CA GLY A 120 -28.23 38.24 -1.58
C GLY A 120 -28.21 38.52 -0.08
N LYS A 121 -28.79 37.61 0.73
CA LYS A 121 -28.75 37.67 2.18
C LYS A 121 -28.09 36.43 2.74
N GLY A 122 -27.35 36.58 3.84
CA GLY A 122 -26.59 35.45 4.42
C GLY A 122 -25.63 34.85 3.42
N GLU A 123 -25.63 33.54 3.29
CA GLU A 123 -24.75 32.83 2.35
C GLU A 123 -25.01 33.16 0.88
N ALA A 124 -26.24 33.52 0.50
CA ALA A 124 -26.55 33.91 -0.86
C ALA A 124 -25.90 35.24 -1.29
N ALA A 125 -25.35 36.00 -0.33
CA ALA A 125 -24.58 37.21 -0.63
C ALA A 125 -23.22 36.91 -1.27
N TYR A 126 -22.68 35.72 -1.18
CA TYR A 126 -21.39 35.36 -1.76
C TYR A 126 -21.59 34.69 -3.12
N ARG A 127 -20.76 35.07 -4.11
CA ARG A 127 -20.81 34.45 -5.44
C ARG A 127 -20.24 33.05 -5.46
N MET A 128 -19.32 32.74 -4.55
CA MET A 128 -18.75 31.41 -4.39
C MET A 128 -18.91 30.94 -2.95
N LEU A 129 -19.44 29.75 -2.78
CA LEU A 129 -19.48 29.03 -1.52
C LEU A 129 -18.65 27.77 -1.62
N LEU A 130 -17.69 27.68 -0.74
CA LEU A 130 -16.95 26.45 -0.50
C LEU A 130 -17.67 25.61 0.57
N THR A 131 -17.19 24.42 0.81
CA THR A 131 -17.72 23.53 1.84
C THR A 131 -16.65 23.19 2.88
N ARG A 132 -17.08 22.61 3.99
CA ARG A 132 -16.20 22.12 5.06
C ARG A 132 -15.36 23.26 5.66
N THR A 133 -14.07 22.95 5.86
CA THR A 133 -13.09 23.86 6.47
C THR A 133 -12.72 25.07 5.59
N ASP A 134 -13.06 25.03 4.30
CA ASP A 134 -12.73 26.11 3.35
C ASP A 134 -13.77 27.24 3.33
N LYS A 135 -14.99 26.94 3.76
CA LYS A 135 -16.15 27.86 3.64
C LYS A 135 -15.94 29.16 4.41
N GLU A 136 -15.77 29.05 5.71
CA GLU A 136 -15.66 30.21 6.59
C GLU A 136 -14.42 31.06 6.30
N PRO A 137 -13.21 30.48 6.09
CA PRO A 137 -12.04 31.25 5.70
C PRO A 137 -12.26 32.09 4.44
N LEU A 138 -12.88 31.52 3.39
CA LEU A 138 -13.16 32.29 2.17
C LEU A 138 -14.13 33.43 2.45
N MET A 139 -15.21 33.16 3.21
CA MET A 139 -16.20 34.18 3.58
C MET A 139 -15.56 35.32 4.39
N TRP A 140 -14.72 35.02 5.37
CA TRP A 140 -13.97 36.04 6.16
C TRP A 140 -13.09 36.90 5.26
N LEU A 141 -12.36 36.31 4.32
CA LEU A 141 -11.52 37.05 3.38
C LEU A 141 -12.35 38.00 2.48
N VAL A 142 -13.50 37.54 1.97
CA VAL A 142 -14.44 38.37 1.19
C VAL A 142 -14.98 39.54 2.02
N ASP A 143 -15.25 39.28 3.33
CA ASP A 143 -15.72 40.30 4.28
C ASP A 143 -14.62 41.26 4.76
N GLY A 144 -13.35 41.07 4.32
CA GLY A 144 -12.21 41.86 4.80
C GLY A 144 -11.82 41.58 6.23
N LYS A 145 -12.25 40.45 6.80
CA LYS A 145 -11.91 40.02 8.16
C LYS A 145 -10.61 39.24 8.16
N GLU A 146 -9.86 39.35 9.26
CA GLU A 146 -8.70 38.49 9.44
C GLU A 146 -9.15 37.04 9.70
N PRO A 147 -8.52 36.05 9.04
CA PRO A 147 -8.84 34.66 9.27
C PRO A 147 -8.56 34.25 10.72
N GLY A 148 -9.49 33.51 11.35
CA GLY A 148 -9.28 32.87 12.65
C GLY A 148 -8.25 31.74 12.60
N GLU A 149 -7.88 31.19 13.78
CA GLU A 149 -6.97 30.05 13.88
C GLU A 149 -7.58 28.74 13.35
N GLU A 150 -8.90 28.67 13.27
CA GLU A 150 -9.63 27.51 12.76
C GLU A 150 -9.96 27.69 11.27
N GLY A 151 -9.63 26.69 10.46
CA GLY A 151 -10.02 26.66 9.04
C GLY A 151 -8.94 26.15 8.10
N SER A 152 -9.15 26.31 6.80
CA SER A 152 -8.25 25.80 5.77
C SER A 152 -6.96 26.60 5.70
N TYR A 153 -5.86 25.98 6.10
CA TYR A 153 -4.53 26.55 5.97
C TYR A 153 -4.21 26.96 4.52
N ARG A 154 -4.63 26.15 3.54
CA ARG A 154 -4.37 26.40 2.10
C ARG A 154 -5.05 27.66 1.55
N ILE A 155 -6.29 27.92 1.96
CA ILE A 155 -6.99 29.16 1.59
C ILE A 155 -6.22 30.39 2.08
N ILE A 156 -5.81 30.35 3.34
CA ILE A 156 -5.11 31.46 4.00
C ILE A 156 -3.71 31.65 3.42
N GLU A 157 -2.97 30.57 3.24
CA GLU A 157 -1.60 30.55 2.67
C GLU A 157 -1.59 31.16 1.27
N ASN A 158 -2.47 30.69 0.39
CA ASN A 158 -2.53 31.14 -1.00
C ASN A 158 -3.08 32.57 -1.12
N PHE A 159 -3.99 32.97 -0.24
CA PHE A 159 -4.41 34.37 -0.16
C PHE A 159 -3.23 35.29 0.23
N LYS A 160 -2.46 34.93 1.27
CA LYS A 160 -1.26 35.69 1.68
C LYS A 160 -0.27 35.83 0.53
N PHE A 161 -0.04 34.72 -0.20
CA PHE A 161 0.79 34.74 -1.40
C PHE A 161 0.32 35.79 -2.39
N PHE A 162 -0.96 35.82 -2.79
CA PHE A 162 -1.47 36.83 -3.74
C PHE A 162 -1.40 38.23 -3.16
N LYS A 163 -1.65 38.42 -1.87
CA LYS A 163 -1.52 39.72 -1.22
C LYS A 163 -0.09 40.27 -1.33
N GLU A 164 0.91 39.43 -1.13
CA GLU A 164 2.33 39.82 -1.29
C GLU A 164 2.71 40.13 -2.75
N GLN A 165 2.22 39.32 -3.70
CA GLN A 165 2.49 39.53 -5.11
C GLN A 165 1.87 40.84 -5.62
N ILE A 166 0.60 41.07 -5.31
CA ILE A 166 -0.15 42.27 -5.69
C ILE A 166 0.47 43.53 -5.07
N ALA A 167 1.01 43.45 -3.85
CA ALA A 167 1.65 44.59 -3.19
C ALA A 167 2.81 45.23 -4.01
N ARG A 168 3.43 44.46 -4.89
CA ARG A 168 4.61 44.85 -5.69
C ARG A 168 4.29 45.03 -7.18
N ALA A 169 3.08 44.73 -7.61
CA ALA A 169 2.71 44.67 -9.01
C ALA A 169 2.07 45.99 -9.51
N ASP A 170 2.14 46.24 -10.82
CA ASP A 170 1.31 47.22 -11.50
C ASP A 170 -0.13 46.67 -11.60
N LEU A 171 -1.08 47.39 -11.00
CA LEU A 171 -2.48 46.94 -10.94
C LEU A 171 -3.15 46.95 -12.31
N GLY A 172 -2.72 47.84 -13.22
CA GLY A 172 -3.20 47.88 -14.60
C GLY A 172 -2.81 46.64 -15.38
N ASP A 173 -1.56 46.17 -15.20
CA ASP A 173 -1.10 44.90 -15.80
C ASP A 173 -1.85 43.71 -15.23
N VAL A 174 -2.00 43.63 -13.91
CA VAL A 174 -2.74 42.53 -13.24
C VAL A 174 -4.19 42.49 -13.73
N TRP A 175 -4.88 43.63 -13.73
CA TRP A 175 -6.28 43.64 -14.15
C TRP A 175 -6.46 43.32 -15.65
N ARG A 176 -5.59 43.83 -16.53
CA ARG A 176 -5.59 43.42 -17.93
C ARG A 176 -5.37 41.93 -18.10
N GLY A 177 -4.46 41.35 -17.30
CA GLY A 177 -4.20 39.91 -17.30
C GLY A 177 -5.41 39.12 -16.88
N ILE A 178 -6.07 39.48 -15.78
CA ILE A 178 -7.29 38.82 -15.30
C ILE A 178 -8.39 38.82 -16.36
N LYS A 179 -8.60 39.96 -17.03
CA LYS A 179 -9.60 40.08 -18.12
C LYS A 179 -9.27 39.22 -19.35
N LYS A 180 -8.02 38.85 -19.57
CA LYS A 180 -7.59 38.02 -20.68
C LYS A 180 -7.62 36.51 -20.34
N LEU A 181 -7.95 36.13 -19.10
CA LEU A 181 -8.14 34.73 -18.75
C LEU A 181 -9.39 34.16 -19.44
N MET A 182 -9.22 33.07 -20.15
CA MET A 182 -10.28 32.33 -20.86
C MET A 182 -10.53 30.98 -20.23
N ILE A 183 -11.80 30.61 -20.17
CA ILE A 183 -12.23 29.30 -19.67
C ILE A 183 -13.26 28.69 -20.62
N VAL A 184 -13.27 27.35 -20.73
CA VAL A 184 -14.40 26.66 -21.35
C VAL A 184 -15.49 26.51 -20.32
N ASP A 185 -16.58 27.21 -20.53
CA ASP A 185 -17.78 27.24 -19.73
C ASP A 185 -18.70 26.08 -20.15
N VAL A 186 -18.93 25.10 -19.25
CA VAL A 186 -19.73 23.90 -19.52
C VAL A 186 -20.89 23.83 -18.56
N CYS A 187 -22.09 24.19 -19.05
CA CYS A 187 -23.33 24.06 -18.30
C CYS A 187 -24.02 22.74 -18.61
N LEU A 188 -24.21 21.89 -17.60
CA LEU A 188 -24.94 20.62 -17.71
C LEU A 188 -26.43 20.84 -17.57
N GLN A 189 -27.21 19.98 -18.23
CA GLN A 189 -28.68 19.99 -18.18
C GLN A 189 -29.15 18.86 -17.24
N GLN A 190 -29.87 19.23 -16.19
CA GLN A 190 -30.38 18.26 -15.24
C GLN A 190 -31.37 17.30 -15.91
N GLY A 191 -31.28 16.00 -15.56
CA GLY A 191 -32.14 14.95 -16.13
C GLY A 191 -31.78 14.49 -17.55
N ILE A 192 -30.82 15.19 -18.21
CA ILE A 192 -30.32 14.84 -19.56
C ILE A 192 -28.87 14.41 -19.51
N ASP A 193 -28.02 15.25 -18.90
CA ASP A 193 -26.60 14.96 -18.78
C ASP A 193 -26.34 14.16 -17.48
N ASN A 194 -25.42 13.21 -17.54
CA ASN A 194 -24.94 12.46 -16.38
C ASN A 194 -23.70 13.15 -15.81
N PRO A 195 -23.80 13.87 -14.66
CA PRO A 195 -22.66 14.60 -14.10
C PRO A 195 -21.47 13.70 -13.77
N GLN A 196 -21.75 12.47 -13.31
CA GLN A 196 -20.72 11.49 -12.94
C GLN A 196 -19.87 11.07 -14.15
N MET A 197 -20.49 10.72 -15.28
CA MET A 197 -19.77 10.34 -16.49
C MET A 197 -18.93 11.49 -17.04
N ILE A 198 -19.46 12.72 -16.97
CA ILE A 198 -18.74 13.91 -17.42
C ILE A 198 -17.56 14.21 -16.53
N PHE A 199 -17.75 14.12 -15.21
CA PHE A 199 -16.67 14.26 -14.22
C PHE A 199 -15.55 13.23 -14.45
N GLU A 200 -15.88 11.97 -14.66
CA GLU A 200 -14.91 10.91 -14.97
C GLU A 200 -14.11 11.21 -16.25
N SER A 201 -14.78 11.68 -17.30
CA SER A 201 -14.13 11.97 -18.60
C SER A 201 -13.24 13.21 -18.59
N MET A 202 -13.54 14.22 -17.78
CA MET A 202 -12.82 15.49 -17.73
C MET A 202 -11.63 15.51 -16.78
N ASN A 203 -11.60 14.63 -15.76
CA ASN A 203 -10.51 14.57 -14.80
C ASN A 203 -9.15 14.10 -15.38
N SER A 204 -9.10 13.72 -16.65
CA SER A 204 -7.85 13.34 -17.32
C SER A 204 -6.88 14.51 -17.59
N THR A 205 -7.28 15.78 -17.37
CA THR A 205 -6.53 16.96 -17.79
C THR A 205 -6.05 17.89 -16.65
N GLY A 206 -6.29 17.52 -15.35
CA GLY A 206 -5.92 18.33 -14.17
C GLY A 206 -5.00 17.61 -13.19
N LYS A 207 -4.87 18.15 -11.95
CA LYS A 207 -4.25 17.40 -10.84
C LYS A 207 -5.06 16.13 -10.62
N ALA A 208 -4.45 14.97 -10.85
CA ALA A 208 -5.11 13.68 -10.74
C ALA A 208 -5.86 13.57 -9.40
N LEU A 209 -7.09 13.08 -9.45
CA LEU A 209 -7.86 12.74 -8.26
C LEU A 209 -7.33 11.42 -7.69
N THR A 210 -7.34 11.31 -6.37
CA THR A 210 -7.09 10.05 -5.70
C THR A 210 -8.24 9.09 -5.95
N GLN A 211 -8.03 7.79 -5.78
CA GLN A 211 -9.11 6.79 -5.84
C GLN A 211 -10.19 7.10 -4.78
N ALA A 212 -9.77 7.58 -3.61
CA ALA A 212 -10.66 8.08 -2.56
C ALA A 212 -11.61 9.17 -3.04
N ASP A 213 -11.09 10.18 -3.77
CA ASP A 213 -11.90 11.27 -4.30
C ASP A 213 -12.92 10.77 -5.33
N LEU A 214 -12.49 9.87 -6.23
CA LEU A 214 -13.36 9.27 -7.25
C LEU A 214 -14.49 8.48 -6.60
N ILE A 215 -14.18 7.64 -5.61
CA ILE A 215 -15.15 6.82 -4.88
C ILE A 215 -16.14 7.70 -4.11
N ARG A 216 -15.64 8.71 -3.39
CA ARG A 216 -16.52 9.66 -2.67
C ARG A 216 -17.50 10.35 -3.60
N ASN A 217 -16.99 10.86 -4.72
CA ASN A 217 -17.83 11.51 -5.71
C ASN A 217 -18.85 10.55 -6.30
N PHE A 218 -18.44 9.34 -6.65
CA PHE A 218 -19.34 8.32 -7.18
C PHE A 218 -20.49 7.99 -6.21
N VAL A 219 -20.18 7.80 -4.93
CA VAL A 219 -21.18 7.43 -3.92
C VAL A 219 -22.16 8.57 -3.64
N LEU A 220 -21.70 9.84 -3.63
CA LEU A 220 -22.50 10.96 -3.15
C LEU A 220 -23.13 11.79 -4.28
N MET A 221 -22.51 11.89 -5.46
CA MET A 221 -22.93 12.82 -6.52
C MET A 221 -24.33 12.54 -7.06
N GLY A 222 -24.74 11.29 -7.16
CA GLY A 222 -26.08 10.91 -7.68
C GLY A 222 -27.25 11.06 -6.70
N LEU A 223 -26.97 11.44 -5.45
CA LEU A 223 -27.96 11.49 -4.38
C LEU A 223 -28.63 12.87 -4.27
N LYS A 224 -29.81 12.92 -3.65
CA LYS A 224 -30.46 14.20 -3.28
C LYS A 224 -29.59 14.92 -2.23
N HIS A 225 -29.61 16.25 -2.24
CA HIS A 225 -28.76 17.11 -1.39
C HIS A 225 -28.83 16.74 0.11
N GLU A 226 -30.01 16.46 0.64
CA GLU A 226 -30.18 16.05 2.03
C GLU A 226 -29.48 14.73 2.35
N LEU A 227 -29.57 13.74 1.43
CA LEU A 227 -28.89 12.46 1.57
C LEU A 227 -27.37 12.59 1.39
N GLN A 228 -26.92 13.46 0.47
CA GLN A 228 -25.48 13.75 0.31
C GLN A 228 -24.89 14.27 1.62
N THR A 229 -25.55 15.25 2.23
CA THR A 229 -25.10 15.86 3.49
C THR A 229 -25.13 14.85 4.62
N ARG A 230 -26.22 14.07 4.75
CA ARG A 230 -26.34 13.01 5.77
C ARG A 230 -25.23 11.97 5.61
N PHE A 231 -25.09 11.37 4.43
CA PHE A 231 -24.12 10.29 4.20
C PHE A 231 -22.68 10.76 4.33
N TYR A 232 -22.40 12.01 3.92
CA TYR A 232 -21.10 12.58 4.17
C TYR A 232 -20.82 12.73 5.67
N ASN A 233 -21.74 13.31 6.44
CA ASN A 233 -21.53 13.60 7.86
C ASN A 233 -21.56 12.31 8.72
N ASP A 234 -22.41 11.34 8.40
CA ASP A 234 -22.63 10.16 9.23
C ASP A 234 -21.62 9.03 8.92
N TYR A 235 -21.10 8.97 7.69
CA TYR A 235 -20.21 7.89 7.23
C TYR A 235 -18.87 8.40 6.74
N TRP A 236 -18.83 9.26 5.71
CA TRP A 236 -17.59 9.61 5.05
C TRP A 236 -16.66 10.46 5.91
N ARG A 237 -17.15 11.53 6.48
CA ARG A 237 -16.39 12.41 7.38
C ARG A 237 -15.82 11.67 8.61
N PRO A 238 -16.55 10.78 9.28
CA PRO A 238 -15.96 9.93 10.32
C PRO A 238 -14.77 9.10 9.83
N MET A 239 -14.80 8.58 8.61
CA MET A 239 -13.65 7.86 8.02
C MET A 239 -12.46 8.81 7.80
N GLU A 240 -12.67 10.00 7.21
CA GLU A 240 -11.63 11.02 7.06
C GLU A 240 -10.97 11.39 8.40
N ILE A 241 -11.77 11.56 9.46
CA ILE A 241 -11.30 11.85 10.83
C ILE A 241 -10.53 10.66 11.42
N GLU A 242 -11.03 9.44 11.22
CA GLU A 242 -10.39 8.24 11.73
C GLU A 242 -9.01 8.02 11.10
N PHE A 243 -8.84 8.29 9.81
CA PHE A 243 -7.53 8.28 9.15
C PHE A 243 -6.63 9.44 9.65
N GLY A 244 -7.20 10.63 9.82
CA GLY A 244 -6.47 11.89 9.93
C GLY A 244 -6.00 12.39 8.56
N ALA A 245 -5.76 13.70 8.43
CA ALA A 245 -5.59 14.36 7.13
C ALA A 245 -4.44 13.76 6.28
N GLU A 246 -3.29 13.50 6.88
CA GLU A 246 -2.11 12.99 6.18
C GLU A 246 -2.32 11.54 5.73
N ASN A 247 -2.74 10.66 6.64
CA ASN A 247 -2.94 9.24 6.33
C ASN A 247 -4.11 9.04 5.37
N TYR A 248 -5.14 9.88 5.41
CA TYR A 248 -6.24 9.79 4.45
C TYR A 248 -5.76 9.98 3.02
N ILE A 249 -4.84 10.90 2.79
CA ILE A 249 -4.27 11.15 1.44
C ILE A 249 -3.38 9.99 0.99
N ASN A 250 -2.61 9.42 1.90
CA ASN A 250 -1.56 8.46 1.57
C ASN A 250 -2.03 7.00 1.59
N GLU A 251 -2.98 6.66 2.46
CA GLU A 251 -3.31 5.28 2.82
C GLU A 251 -4.74 4.85 2.45
N PHE A 252 -5.65 5.79 2.18
CA PHE A 252 -7.05 5.43 1.93
C PHE A 252 -7.24 4.60 0.67
N ASP A 253 -6.48 4.89 -0.40
CA ASP A 253 -6.53 4.12 -1.64
C ASP A 253 -6.09 2.66 -1.42
N GLU A 254 -5.07 2.46 -0.57
CA GLU A 254 -4.60 1.13 -0.20
C GLU A 254 -5.61 0.38 0.68
N PHE A 255 -6.22 1.07 1.65
CA PHE A 255 -7.35 0.55 2.42
C PHE A 255 -8.47 0.07 1.51
N MET A 256 -8.87 0.88 0.53
CA MET A 256 -9.94 0.52 -0.41
C MET A 256 -9.58 -0.70 -1.24
N ARG A 257 -8.31 -0.82 -1.66
CA ARG A 257 -7.81 -2.02 -2.34
C ARG A 257 -7.96 -3.27 -1.47
N TYR A 258 -7.58 -3.21 -0.20
CA TYR A 258 -7.73 -4.33 0.73
C TYR A 258 -9.20 -4.66 1.00
N TYR A 259 -10.04 -3.66 1.20
CA TYR A 259 -11.48 -3.84 1.35
C TYR A 259 -12.08 -4.60 0.16
N LEU A 260 -11.72 -4.22 -1.06
CA LEU A 260 -12.19 -4.89 -2.26
C LEU A 260 -11.63 -6.31 -2.39
N VAL A 261 -10.36 -6.54 -2.04
CA VAL A 261 -9.78 -7.90 -2.01
C VAL A 261 -10.58 -8.82 -1.09
N ILE A 262 -10.95 -8.35 0.10
CA ILE A 262 -11.77 -9.12 1.05
C ILE A 262 -13.13 -9.50 0.42
N HIS A 263 -13.83 -8.53 -0.12
CA HIS A 263 -15.22 -8.70 -0.54
C HIS A 263 -15.41 -9.28 -1.95
N THR A 264 -14.42 -9.12 -2.84
CA THR A 264 -14.48 -9.67 -4.21
C THR A 264 -13.65 -10.94 -4.37
N GLY A 265 -12.64 -11.11 -3.51
CA GLY A 265 -11.64 -12.17 -3.65
C GLY A 265 -10.67 -11.96 -4.82
N ASN A 266 -10.71 -10.81 -5.48
CA ASN A 266 -9.79 -10.46 -6.55
C ASN A 266 -8.49 -9.90 -5.97
N VAL A 267 -7.44 -10.72 -5.95
CA VAL A 267 -6.12 -10.34 -5.41
C VAL A 267 -5.27 -9.49 -6.37
N ARG A 268 -5.72 -9.35 -7.63
CA ARG A 268 -4.97 -8.68 -8.70
C ARG A 268 -5.36 -7.22 -8.91
N ILE A 269 -6.09 -6.62 -7.96
CA ILE A 269 -6.51 -5.22 -8.04
C ILE A 269 -5.26 -4.32 -7.95
N ARG A 270 -4.98 -3.56 -9.03
CA ARG A 270 -3.91 -2.56 -9.05
C ARG A 270 -4.39 -1.27 -8.38
N LYS A 271 -3.46 -0.44 -7.89
CA LYS A 271 -3.80 0.86 -7.27
C LYS A 271 -4.64 1.75 -8.19
N GLY A 272 -4.36 1.77 -9.49
CA GLY A 272 -5.12 2.55 -10.47
C GLY A 272 -6.52 2.03 -10.77
N ASP A 273 -6.80 0.75 -10.50
CA ASP A 273 -8.05 0.08 -10.87
C ASP A 273 -9.07 0.04 -9.72
N VAL A 274 -8.71 0.54 -8.54
CA VAL A 274 -9.52 0.48 -7.30
C VAL A 274 -10.92 1.10 -7.52
N TYR A 275 -11.00 2.24 -8.19
CA TYR A 275 -12.26 2.90 -8.47
C TYR A 275 -13.18 2.07 -9.37
N ASP A 276 -12.67 1.52 -10.46
CA ASP A 276 -13.47 0.72 -11.40
C ASP A 276 -13.96 -0.56 -10.74
N GLU A 277 -13.13 -1.21 -9.93
CA GLU A 277 -13.50 -2.40 -9.17
C GLU A 277 -14.54 -2.07 -8.10
N PHE A 278 -14.39 -0.94 -7.40
CA PHE A 278 -15.39 -0.46 -6.44
C PHE A 278 -16.74 -0.19 -7.12
N LYS A 279 -16.73 0.46 -8.28
CA LYS A 279 -17.92 0.74 -9.07
C LYS A 279 -18.65 -0.53 -9.51
N ALA A 280 -17.90 -1.57 -9.88
CA ALA A 280 -18.47 -2.88 -10.22
C ALA A 280 -19.06 -3.58 -8.98
N TYR A 281 -18.33 -3.53 -7.87
CA TYR A 281 -18.76 -4.13 -6.59
C TYR A 281 -20.01 -3.45 -6.03
N SER A 282 -20.04 -2.11 -6.00
CA SER A 282 -21.09 -1.31 -5.39
C SER A 282 -22.48 -1.53 -5.98
N ARG A 283 -22.57 -1.93 -7.27
CA ARG A 283 -23.86 -2.21 -7.95
C ARG A 283 -24.70 -3.28 -7.28
N LYS A 284 -24.11 -4.08 -6.40
CA LYS A 284 -24.75 -5.21 -5.71
C LYS A 284 -25.39 -4.80 -4.38
N TYR A 285 -25.17 -3.58 -3.92
CA TYR A 285 -25.50 -3.15 -2.57
C TYR A 285 -26.22 -1.79 -2.57
N GLU A 286 -27.06 -1.58 -1.58
CA GLU A 286 -27.59 -0.26 -1.26
C GLU A 286 -26.47 0.65 -0.73
N VAL A 287 -26.48 1.91 -1.11
CA VAL A 287 -25.41 2.87 -0.81
C VAL A 287 -25.17 3.01 0.70
N GLU A 288 -26.21 3.03 1.51
CA GLU A 288 -26.09 3.19 2.96
C GLU A 288 -25.42 1.97 3.61
N ALA A 289 -25.81 0.76 3.22
CA ALA A 289 -25.20 -0.48 3.71
C ALA A 289 -23.71 -0.59 3.30
N LEU A 290 -23.37 -0.13 2.09
CA LEU A 290 -22.00 -0.07 1.61
C LEU A 290 -21.16 0.90 2.45
N LEU A 291 -21.68 2.08 2.73
CA LEU A 291 -21.02 3.11 3.54
C LEU A 291 -20.83 2.66 4.99
N ASP A 292 -21.79 1.96 5.55
CA ASP A 292 -21.71 1.41 6.90
C ASP A 292 -20.58 0.37 7.01
N SER A 293 -20.53 -0.56 6.04
CA SER A 293 -19.43 -1.54 5.93
C SER A 293 -18.08 -0.86 5.75
N LEU A 294 -17.95 0.13 4.87
CA LEU A 294 -16.71 0.87 4.67
C LEU A 294 -16.23 1.56 5.96
N LYS A 295 -17.16 2.19 6.70
CA LYS A 295 -16.84 2.86 7.97
C LYS A 295 -16.35 1.86 9.02
N GLU A 296 -16.99 0.71 9.10
CA GLU A 296 -16.59 -0.36 10.01
C GLU A 296 -15.15 -0.84 9.71
N PHE A 297 -14.87 -1.20 8.45
CA PHE A 297 -13.55 -1.67 8.01
C PHE A 297 -12.47 -0.56 8.08
N THR A 298 -12.83 0.70 7.88
CA THR A 298 -11.94 1.84 8.15
C THR A 298 -11.42 1.80 9.58
N GLY A 299 -12.31 1.57 10.55
CA GLY A 299 -11.91 1.44 11.95
C GLY A 299 -10.94 0.30 12.19
N TYR A 300 -11.12 -0.84 11.53
CA TYR A 300 -10.20 -1.98 11.63
C TYR A 300 -8.84 -1.66 11.01
N TYR A 301 -8.84 -1.12 9.79
CA TYR A 301 -7.61 -0.72 9.12
C TYR A 301 -6.81 0.28 9.94
N CYS A 302 -7.43 1.34 10.43
CA CYS A 302 -6.76 2.37 11.22
C CYS A 302 -6.13 1.81 12.51
N ARG A 303 -6.77 0.84 13.15
CA ARG A 303 -6.21 0.17 14.33
C ARG A 303 -5.02 -0.71 13.97
N ILE A 304 -5.10 -1.45 12.87
CA ILE A 304 -4.04 -2.36 12.42
C ILE A 304 -2.87 -1.58 11.83
N ALA A 305 -3.12 -0.77 10.80
CA ALA A 305 -2.10 -0.12 9.99
C ALA A 305 -1.55 1.17 10.60
N LEU A 306 -2.42 1.99 11.21
CA LEU A 306 -2.06 3.33 11.71
C LEU A 306 -1.80 3.39 13.22
N GLY A 307 -1.81 2.25 13.89
CA GLY A 307 -1.48 2.19 15.32
C GLY A 307 -2.51 2.80 16.26
N LYS A 308 -3.78 2.85 15.86
CA LYS A 308 -4.88 3.46 16.65
C LYS A 308 -5.58 2.48 17.59
N GLU A 309 -5.06 1.26 17.73
CA GLU A 309 -5.55 0.30 18.70
C GLU A 309 -5.28 0.78 20.13
N LYS A 310 -6.30 0.67 21.00
CA LYS A 310 -6.24 1.13 22.39
C LYS A 310 -5.99 -0.01 23.37
N GLU A 311 -6.38 -1.24 23.00
CA GLU A 311 -6.11 -2.41 23.83
C GLU A 311 -4.63 -2.77 23.74
N LYS A 312 -3.95 -2.81 24.88
CA LYS A 312 -2.49 -2.91 24.96
C LYS A 312 -1.93 -4.15 24.25
N GLY A 313 -2.55 -5.31 24.43
CA GLY A 313 -2.07 -6.58 23.86
C GLY A 313 -2.17 -6.59 22.35
N LEU A 314 -3.31 -6.15 21.81
CA LEU A 314 -3.54 -6.02 20.37
C LEU A 314 -2.66 -4.93 19.75
N ALA A 315 -2.55 -3.77 20.41
CA ALA A 315 -1.70 -2.66 19.96
C ALA A 315 -0.24 -3.09 19.80
N GLU A 316 0.28 -3.88 20.74
CA GLU A 316 1.63 -4.44 20.68
C GLU A 316 1.78 -5.47 19.54
N ALA A 317 0.78 -6.35 19.36
CA ALA A 317 0.83 -7.32 18.29
C ALA A 317 0.76 -6.67 16.90
N PHE A 318 -0.10 -5.67 16.71
CA PHE A 318 -0.13 -4.90 15.48
C PHE A 318 1.14 -4.07 15.25
N HIS A 319 1.73 -3.52 16.31
CA HIS A 319 3.02 -2.85 16.19
C HIS A 319 4.12 -3.80 15.69
N ASP A 320 4.17 -5.03 16.22
CA ASP A 320 5.10 -6.07 15.78
C ASP A 320 4.93 -6.39 14.29
N ILE A 321 3.69 -6.51 13.82
CA ILE A 321 3.36 -6.78 12.42
C ILE A 321 3.74 -5.59 11.50
N ARG A 322 3.49 -4.35 11.94
CA ARG A 322 3.92 -3.16 11.19
C ARG A 322 5.44 -3.06 11.07
N GLU A 323 6.18 -3.33 12.15
CA GLU A 323 7.65 -3.35 12.08
C GLU A 323 8.18 -4.43 11.13
N LEU A 324 7.46 -5.55 10.98
CA LEU A 324 7.76 -6.58 9.97
C LEU A 324 7.44 -6.12 8.55
N ARG A 325 6.74 -4.98 8.36
CA ARG A 325 6.23 -4.53 7.06
C ARG A 325 5.42 -5.62 6.35
N ALA A 326 4.56 -6.26 7.10
CA ALA A 326 3.75 -7.39 6.63
C ALA A 326 2.32 -6.93 6.26
N ASP A 327 2.20 -5.80 5.57
CA ASP A 327 0.94 -5.18 5.15
C ASP A 327 0.07 -6.10 4.28
N VAL A 328 0.69 -7.02 3.55
CA VAL A 328 -0.01 -8.06 2.77
C VAL A 328 -0.94 -8.95 3.62
N CYS A 329 -0.77 -9.00 4.95
CA CYS A 329 -1.67 -9.72 5.85
C CYS A 329 -2.89 -8.89 6.32
N TYR A 330 -2.95 -7.59 6.04
CA TYR A 330 -4.03 -6.73 6.52
C TYR A 330 -5.43 -7.16 6.07
N PRO A 331 -5.66 -7.64 4.83
CA PRO A 331 -6.97 -8.20 4.46
C PRO A 331 -7.44 -9.29 5.42
N MET A 332 -6.61 -10.29 5.68
CA MET A 332 -6.93 -11.35 6.66
C MET A 332 -7.18 -10.77 8.06
N LEU A 333 -6.33 -9.85 8.51
CA LEU A 333 -6.45 -9.29 9.86
C LEU A 333 -7.69 -8.42 10.04
N MET A 334 -8.15 -7.72 9.00
CA MET A 334 -9.40 -6.97 9.05
C MET A 334 -10.61 -7.91 9.17
N GLU A 335 -10.62 -9.05 8.47
CA GLU A 335 -11.67 -10.07 8.63
C GLU A 335 -11.64 -10.70 10.04
N VAL A 336 -10.46 -11.02 10.56
CA VAL A 336 -10.30 -11.53 11.94
C VAL A 336 -10.76 -10.48 12.96
N TYR A 337 -10.48 -9.19 12.70
CA TYR A 337 -10.95 -8.11 13.57
C TYR A 337 -12.48 -7.97 13.54
N GLN A 338 -13.10 -8.12 12.37
CA GLN A 338 -14.56 -8.15 12.24
C GLN A 338 -15.15 -9.32 13.05
N ASP A 339 -14.58 -10.53 12.92
CA ASP A 339 -15.01 -11.68 13.70
C ASP A 339 -14.88 -11.46 15.21
N PHE A 340 -13.83 -10.78 15.64
CA PHE A 340 -13.64 -10.40 17.04
C PHE A 340 -14.73 -9.40 17.50
N ARG A 341 -15.07 -8.42 16.67
CA ARG A 341 -16.15 -7.45 16.98
C ARG A 341 -17.53 -8.09 17.00
N GLN A 342 -17.71 -9.14 16.23
CA GLN A 342 -18.93 -9.96 16.19
C GLN A 342 -18.94 -11.10 17.25
N GLU A 343 -17.98 -11.07 18.19
CA GLU A 343 -17.85 -12.06 19.29
C GLU A 343 -17.69 -13.52 18.81
N GLN A 344 -17.23 -13.72 17.55
CA GLN A 344 -16.93 -15.07 17.02
C GLN A 344 -15.65 -15.64 17.60
N ILE A 345 -14.74 -14.79 18.08
CA ILE A 345 -13.50 -15.17 18.75
C ILE A 345 -13.27 -14.30 19.99
N ARG A 346 -12.59 -14.88 20.98
CA ARG A 346 -12.20 -14.19 22.20
C ARG A 346 -10.90 -13.42 21.99
N HIS A 347 -10.63 -12.48 22.89
CA HIS A 347 -9.42 -11.65 22.87
C HIS A 347 -8.12 -12.49 22.81
N GLU A 348 -8.01 -13.53 23.63
CA GLU A 348 -6.83 -14.40 23.68
C GLU A 348 -6.64 -15.19 22.37
N GLU A 349 -7.75 -15.58 21.75
CA GLU A 349 -7.76 -16.28 20.46
C GLU A 349 -7.30 -15.35 19.34
N PHE A 350 -7.76 -14.10 19.36
CA PHE A 350 -7.30 -13.07 18.44
C PHE A 350 -5.78 -12.82 18.56
N LEU A 351 -5.28 -12.64 19.78
CA LEU A 351 -3.84 -12.51 20.04
C LEU A 351 -3.07 -13.74 19.52
N SER A 352 -3.61 -14.93 19.71
CA SER A 352 -3.00 -16.17 19.20
C SER A 352 -2.89 -16.16 17.67
N VAL A 353 -3.94 -15.70 16.96
CA VAL A 353 -3.93 -15.58 15.49
C VAL A 353 -2.87 -14.56 15.06
N LEU A 354 -2.81 -13.36 15.70
CA LEU A 354 -1.81 -12.36 15.39
C LEU A 354 -0.37 -12.87 15.55
N ARG A 355 -0.13 -13.64 16.62
CA ARG A 355 1.19 -14.25 16.86
C ARG A 355 1.55 -15.35 15.87
N MET A 356 0.57 -16.09 15.37
CA MET A 356 0.80 -17.04 14.28
C MET A 356 1.13 -16.35 12.96
N VAL A 357 0.43 -15.27 12.62
CA VAL A 357 0.73 -14.45 11.42
C VAL A 357 2.13 -13.83 11.53
N GLU A 358 2.46 -13.22 12.67
CA GLU A 358 3.80 -12.70 12.95
C GLU A 358 4.89 -13.77 12.79
N GLY A 359 4.69 -14.93 13.42
CA GLY A 359 5.62 -16.06 13.36
C GLY A 359 5.80 -16.58 11.94
N TYR A 360 4.71 -16.71 11.20
CA TYR A 360 4.74 -17.15 9.81
C TYR A 360 5.59 -16.23 8.93
N VAL A 361 5.33 -14.91 8.99
CA VAL A 361 6.07 -13.93 8.18
C VAL A 361 7.55 -13.88 8.57
N PHE A 362 7.84 -13.85 9.89
CA PHE A 362 9.22 -13.74 10.35
C PHE A 362 10.04 -15.02 10.06
N ARG A 363 9.51 -16.20 10.33
CA ARG A 363 10.22 -17.46 10.05
C ARG A 363 10.51 -17.61 8.56
N ARG A 364 9.55 -17.29 7.69
CA ARG A 364 9.78 -17.30 6.24
C ARG A 364 10.88 -16.33 5.81
N ALA A 365 10.90 -15.12 6.38
CA ALA A 365 11.95 -14.14 6.11
C ALA A 365 13.33 -14.61 6.57
N ILE A 366 13.42 -15.33 7.69
CA ILE A 366 14.66 -15.94 8.18
C ILE A 366 15.10 -17.11 7.28
N CYS A 367 14.16 -17.93 6.83
CA CYS A 367 14.41 -19.09 5.96
C CYS A 367 14.54 -18.72 4.47
N GLU A 368 14.58 -17.42 4.12
CA GLU A 368 14.70 -16.90 2.74
C GLU A 368 13.62 -17.42 1.78
N ILE A 369 12.44 -17.72 2.30
CA ILE A 369 11.32 -18.15 1.47
C ILE A 369 10.73 -16.92 0.78
N PRO A 370 10.56 -16.93 -0.55
CA PRO A 370 10.05 -15.80 -1.32
C PRO A 370 8.72 -15.25 -0.80
N THR A 371 8.52 -13.94 -0.90
CA THR A 371 7.34 -13.23 -0.37
C THR A 371 6.17 -13.14 -1.32
N ASN A 372 6.37 -13.36 -2.63
CA ASN A 372 5.40 -13.21 -3.69
C ASN A 372 4.08 -13.97 -3.47
N SER A 373 4.11 -15.10 -2.77
CA SER A 373 2.90 -15.86 -2.44
C SER A 373 2.10 -15.34 -1.24
N LEU A 374 2.65 -14.42 -0.46
CA LEU A 374 2.02 -13.96 0.78
C LEU A 374 0.70 -13.23 0.51
N ARG A 375 0.64 -12.40 -0.54
CA ARG A 375 -0.58 -11.68 -0.93
C ARG A 375 -1.74 -12.66 -1.19
N GLN A 376 -1.50 -13.66 -2.05
CA GLN A 376 -2.50 -14.69 -2.35
C GLN A 376 -2.87 -15.51 -1.12
N THR A 377 -1.87 -15.89 -0.31
CA THR A 377 -2.08 -16.67 0.90
C THR A 377 -3.02 -15.94 1.85
N PHE A 378 -2.73 -14.71 2.23
CA PHE A 378 -3.55 -13.98 3.19
C PHE A 378 -4.91 -13.56 2.64
N ALA A 379 -5.00 -13.19 1.37
CA ALA A 379 -6.28 -12.80 0.76
C ALA A 379 -7.30 -13.95 0.65
N THR A 380 -6.84 -15.19 0.70
CA THR A 380 -7.73 -16.36 0.59
C THR A 380 -7.81 -17.19 1.88
N PHE A 381 -7.00 -16.85 2.88
CA PHE A 381 -6.83 -17.66 4.08
C PHE A 381 -8.14 -17.87 4.84
N MET A 382 -8.94 -16.81 5.00
CA MET A 382 -10.16 -16.84 5.78
C MET A 382 -11.26 -17.74 5.20
N ARG A 383 -11.19 -18.09 3.89
CA ARG A 383 -12.14 -18.99 3.24
C ARG A 383 -12.18 -20.40 3.83
N GLN A 384 -11.07 -20.84 4.42
CA GLN A 384 -10.95 -22.17 5.04
C GLN A 384 -11.16 -22.14 6.55
N VAL A 385 -11.31 -20.96 7.17
CA VAL A 385 -11.46 -20.82 8.62
C VAL A 385 -12.88 -21.21 9.04
N LYS A 386 -13.00 -22.16 9.95
CA LYS A 386 -14.26 -22.60 10.55
C LYS A 386 -14.53 -21.81 11.81
N LYS A 387 -15.63 -21.08 11.87
CA LYS A 387 -15.95 -20.16 12.97
C LYS A 387 -16.18 -20.90 14.31
N ASP A 388 -16.71 -22.14 14.27
CA ASP A 388 -16.93 -23.00 15.42
C ASP A 388 -15.63 -23.60 16.00
N ARG A 389 -14.54 -23.62 15.22
CA ARG A 389 -13.21 -24.12 15.61
C ARG A 389 -12.12 -23.16 15.12
N TYR A 390 -12.26 -21.90 15.49
CA TYR A 390 -11.53 -20.81 14.87
C TYR A 390 -10.00 -20.98 14.91
N VAL A 391 -9.40 -20.99 16.09
CA VAL A 391 -7.93 -21.12 16.26
C VAL A 391 -7.41 -22.44 15.74
N GLU A 392 -8.17 -23.53 15.92
CA GLU A 392 -7.82 -24.85 15.40
C GLU A 392 -7.75 -24.82 13.86
N SER A 393 -8.76 -24.26 13.22
CA SER A 393 -8.79 -24.15 11.75
C SER A 393 -7.73 -23.20 11.19
N VAL A 394 -7.39 -22.11 11.89
CA VAL A 394 -6.26 -21.25 11.54
C VAL A 394 -4.94 -22.00 11.62
N LYS A 395 -4.70 -22.77 12.69
CA LYS A 395 -3.51 -23.63 12.82
C LYS A 395 -3.44 -24.65 11.70
N ALA A 396 -4.55 -25.35 11.43
CA ALA A 396 -4.63 -26.32 10.35
C ALA A 396 -4.34 -25.67 8.99
N GLY A 397 -4.89 -24.48 8.74
CA GLY A 397 -4.63 -23.69 7.53
C GLY A 397 -3.15 -23.42 7.31
N PHE A 398 -2.42 -22.96 8.33
CA PHE A 398 -0.98 -22.73 8.22
C PHE A 398 -0.17 -24.02 8.04
N LEU A 399 -0.53 -25.10 8.75
CA LEU A 399 0.16 -26.40 8.65
C LEU A 399 -0.06 -27.10 7.29
N MET A 400 -1.17 -26.80 6.62
CA MET A 400 -1.50 -27.38 5.31
C MET A 400 -1.03 -26.53 4.13
N LEU A 401 -0.39 -25.38 4.36
CA LEU A 401 0.17 -24.58 3.27
C LEU A 401 1.22 -25.39 2.51
N PRO A 402 1.07 -25.54 1.19
CA PRO A 402 1.95 -26.40 0.40
C PRO A 402 3.31 -25.74 0.16
N SER A 403 4.35 -26.60 0.09
CA SER A 403 5.63 -26.27 -0.52
C SER A 403 6.24 -24.93 -0.06
N TYR A 404 6.55 -24.02 -0.97
CA TYR A 404 7.14 -22.71 -0.69
C TYR A 404 6.22 -21.73 0.04
N ARG A 405 4.92 -22.06 0.22
CA ARG A 405 4.02 -21.34 1.14
C ARG A 405 4.10 -21.88 2.56
N ARG A 406 4.84 -22.96 2.80
CA ARG A 406 4.89 -23.65 4.09
C ARG A 406 5.20 -22.72 5.26
N PHE A 407 4.71 -23.06 6.40
CA PHE A 407 5.18 -22.51 7.67
C PHE A 407 6.49 -23.23 8.01
N PRO A 408 7.67 -22.56 8.12
CA PRO A 408 8.92 -23.21 8.48
C PRO A 408 8.83 -23.90 9.84
N ASP A 409 9.23 -25.16 9.91
CA ASP A 409 9.29 -25.89 11.16
C ASP A 409 10.39 -25.39 12.12
N ASP A 410 10.42 -25.92 13.32
CA ASP A 410 11.38 -25.48 14.34
C ASP A 410 12.81 -25.81 13.97
N ASP A 411 13.05 -26.98 13.37
CA ASP A 411 14.41 -27.43 13.01
C ASP A 411 15.00 -26.58 11.88
N GLU A 412 14.21 -26.29 10.85
CA GLU A 412 14.60 -25.39 9.76
C GLU A 412 14.88 -23.98 10.29
N PHE A 413 13.95 -23.44 11.09
CA PHE A 413 14.09 -22.10 11.65
C PHE A 413 15.30 -21.97 12.58
N ILE A 414 15.54 -22.94 13.47
CA ILE A 414 16.71 -22.97 14.36
C ILE A 414 18.00 -22.98 13.55
N ARG A 415 18.09 -23.78 12.50
CA ARG A 415 19.31 -23.82 11.64
C ARG A 415 19.52 -22.49 10.95
N GLN A 416 18.50 -21.93 10.34
CA GLN A 416 18.61 -20.71 9.54
C GLN A 416 18.92 -19.47 10.38
N ILE A 417 18.25 -19.27 11.52
CA ILE A 417 18.45 -18.07 12.36
C ILE A 417 19.88 -17.99 12.93
N GLN A 418 20.55 -19.14 13.11
CA GLN A 418 21.93 -19.18 13.62
C GLN A 418 22.97 -18.71 12.60
N ILE A 419 22.76 -19.01 11.31
CA ILE A 419 23.74 -18.77 10.26
C ILE A 419 23.45 -17.50 9.44
N ARG A 420 22.21 -16.99 9.49
CA ARG A 420 21.80 -15.85 8.70
C ARG A 420 22.51 -14.57 9.11
N ASN A 421 22.82 -13.72 8.11
CA ASN A 421 23.28 -12.36 8.35
C ASN A 421 22.15 -11.49 8.86
N LEU A 422 21.98 -11.42 10.19
CA LEU A 422 20.91 -10.65 10.84
C LEU A 422 21.21 -9.15 10.94
N TYR A 423 22.48 -8.75 10.76
CA TYR A 423 22.84 -7.34 10.75
C TYR A 423 22.34 -6.62 9.49
N LYS A 424 22.36 -7.30 8.34
CA LYS A 424 21.81 -6.80 7.08
C LYS A 424 20.29 -6.99 6.97
N PHE A 425 19.68 -7.69 7.91
CA PHE A 425 18.23 -7.86 7.91
C PHE A 425 17.54 -6.51 8.11
N ASN A 426 16.75 -6.07 7.14
CA ASN A 426 16.14 -4.73 7.08
C ASN A 426 15.26 -4.37 8.30
N ARG A 427 14.87 -5.35 9.10
CA ARG A 427 13.96 -5.23 10.26
C ARG A 427 14.66 -5.60 11.56
N ARG A 428 15.93 -5.25 11.68
CA ARG A 428 16.78 -5.64 12.83
C ARG A 428 16.29 -5.13 14.17
N SER A 429 15.71 -3.92 14.24
CA SER A 429 15.11 -3.39 15.48
C SER A 429 13.96 -4.27 15.98
N TYR A 430 13.15 -4.82 15.09
CA TYR A 430 12.04 -5.71 15.41
C TYR A 430 12.52 -6.97 16.16
N TRP A 431 13.43 -7.77 15.59
CA TRP A 431 13.83 -9.04 16.21
C TRP A 431 14.61 -8.85 17.49
N LEU A 432 15.48 -7.82 17.58
CA LEU A 432 16.17 -7.47 18.82
C LEU A 432 15.19 -7.09 19.93
N ARG A 433 14.19 -6.28 19.64
CA ARG A 433 13.14 -5.90 20.59
C ARG A 433 12.32 -7.10 21.04
N ARG A 434 12.01 -8.03 20.14
CA ARG A 434 11.28 -9.24 20.48
C ARG A 434 12.08 -10.13 21.42
N PHE A 435 13.38 -10.33 21.17
CA PHE A 435 14.27 -11.07 22.07
C PHE A 435 14.39 -10.40 23.43
N GLU A 436 14.68 -9.09 23.45
CA GLU A 436 14.90 -8.33 24.69
C GLU A 436 13.67 -8.35 25.58
N ASN A 437 12.47 -8.16 24.99
CA ASN A 437 11.23 -8.04 25.75
C ASN A 437 10.45 -9.37 25.95
N HIS A 438 10.95 -10.48 25.43
CA HIS A 438 10.27 -11.77 25.62
C HIS A 438 10.18 -12.15 27.09
N ARG A 439 8.95 -12.44 27.59
CA ARG A 439 8.65 -12.77 28.99
C ARG A 439 9.09 -11.72 30.02
N ARG A 440 9.31 -10.45 29.59
CA ARG A 440 9.48 -9.33 30.53
C ARG A 440 8.11 -8.74 30.89
N LYS A 441 7.90 -8.50 32.19
CA LYS A 441 6.73 -7.73 32.69
C LYS A 441 6.91 -6.23 32.42
N GLU A 442 8.12 -5.72 32.66
CA GLU A 442 8.52 -4.35 32.38
C GLU A 442 9.34 -4.32 31.08
N ARG A 443 8.84 -3.62 30.08
CA ARG A 443 9.47 -3.59 28.77
C ARG A 443 10.57 -2.55 28.71
N VAL A 444 11.65 -2.89 28.03
CA VAL A 444 12.78 -2.00 27.75
C VAL A 444 12.55 -1.30 26.41
N PRO A 445 12.61 0.03 26.33
CA PRO A 445 12.56 0.77 25.07
C PRO A 445 13.88 0.53 24.31
N VAL A 446 13.83 -0.31 23.27
CA VAL A 446 15.02 -0.73 22.52
C VAL A 446 15.52 0.37 21.57
N GLN A 447 14.70 1.39 21.30
CA GLN A 447 15.04 2.52 20.43
C GLN A 447 16.27 3.32 20.93
N ASP A 448 16.52 3.30 22.23
CA ASP A 448 17.63 4.01 22.87
C ASP A 448 18.97 3.24 22.79
N TYR A 449 18.94 2.03 22.24
CA TYR A 449 20.11 1.16 22.15
C TYR A 449 20.52 0.97 20.69
N THR A 450 21.82 0.76 20.49
CA THR A 450 22.43 0.43 19.20
C THR A 450 22.85 -1.03 19.14
N ILE A 451 22.96 -1.56 17.92
CA ILE A 451 23.46 -2.92 17.71
C ILE A 451 24.95 -2.94 17.93
N GLU A 452 25.39 -3.81 18.82
CA GLU A 452 26.80 -4.11 19.07
C GLU A 452 27.20 -5.45 18.48
N HIS A 453 28.35 -5.46 17.83
CA HIS A 453 29.07 -6.67 17.47
C HIS A 453 30.02 -7.01 18.61
N ILE A 454 29.76 -8.09 19.31
CA ILE A 454 30.61 -8.51 20.44
C ILE A 454 32.05 -8.70 19.95
N MET A 455 32.26 -9.53 18.92
CA MET A 455 33.48 -9.55 18.09
C MET A 455 33.38 -8.39 17.08
N PRO A 456 34.29 -7.42 17.05
CA PRO A 456 34.14 -6.15 16.34
C PRO A 456 34.17 -6.30 14.81
N GLN A 457 33.64 -5.30 14.11
CA GLN A 457 33.55 -5.29 12.66
C GLN A 457 34.85 -5.01 11.95
N ASN A 458 35.89 -4.55 12.64
CA ASN A 458 37.18 -4.27 12.03
C ASN A 458 37.79 -5.54 11.43
N ASN A 459 38.10 -5.51 10.13
CA ASN A 459 38.71 -6.66 9.45
C ASN A 459 40.15 -6.93 9.93
N ASP A 460 40.80 -5.94 10.52
CA ASP A 460 42.14 -6.09 11.11
C ASP A 460 42.02 -6.17 12.66
N LEU A 461 41.57 -7.32 13.13
CA LEU A 461 41.40 -7.56 14.55
C LEU A 461 42.72 -7.38 15.31
N ASN A 462 42.68 -6.82 16.51
CA ASN A 462 43.87 -6.65 17.37
C ASN A 462 44.42 -7.99 17.85
N ALA A 463 45.62 -7.97 18.42
CA ALA A 463 46.36 -9.18 18.79
C ALA A 463 45.59 -10.05 19.82
N GLN A 464 44.82 -9.43 20.74
CA GLN A 464 44.05 -10.17 21.72
C GLN A 464 42.89 -10.92 21.06
N TRP A 465 42.18 -10.27 20.16
CA TRP A 465 41.11 -10.94 19.39
C TRP A 465 41.62 -12.12 18.56
N ARG A 466 42.79 -11.96 17.93
CA ARG A 466 43.41 -13.05 17.16
C ARG A 466 43.79 -14.22 18.08
N ALA A 467 44.33 -13.92 19.28
CA ALA A 467 44.65 -14.95 20.26
C ALA A 467 43.40 -15.70 20.78
N ASP A 468 42.31 -14.95 21.07
CA ASP A 468 41.07 -15.54 21.56
C ASP A 468 40.36 -16.40 20.52
N LEU A 469 40.43 -16.03 19.25
CA LEU A 469 39.81 -16.76 18.12
C LEU A 469 40.69 -17.88 17.57
N GLY A 470 42.01 -17.81 17.80
CA GLY A 470 42.99 -18.79 17.31
C GLY A 470 43.40 -18.61 15.84
N ASP A 471 44.07 -19.58 15.30
CA ASP A 471 44.69 -19.53 13.94
C ASP A 471 43.64 -19.30 12.84
N ASP A 472 42.44 -19.79 13.01
CA ASP A 472 41.32 -19.65 12.06
C ASP A 472 40.54 -18.32 12.20
N TRP A 473 41.06 -17.30 12.88
CA TRP A 473 40.35 -16.09 13.23
C TRP A 473 39.67 -15.37 12.02
N LYS A 474 40.30 -15.41 10.84
CA LYS A 474 39.74 -14.79 9.62
C LYS A 474 38.44 -15.48 9.19
N ARG A 475 38.43 -16.81 9.14
CA ARG A 475 37.28 -17.64 8.82
C ARG A 475 36.17 -17.40 9.83
N ILE A 476 36.52 -17.40 11.12
CA ILE A 476 35.57 -17.19 12.22
C ILE A 476 34.95 -15.80 12.12
N HIS A 477 35.78 -14.78 11.88
CA HIS A 477 35.30 -13.40 11.71
C HIS A 477 34.34 -13.29 10.52
N GLU A 478 34.72 -13.79 9.34
CA GLU A 478 33.88 -13.73 8.15
C GLU A 478 32.55 -14.48 8.35
N GLN A 479 32.61 -15.67 8.94
CA GLN A 479 31.45 -16.53 9.08
C GLN A 479 30.45 -16.05 10.16
N TYR A 480 30.93 -15.56 11.30
CA TYR A 480 30.08 -15.31 12.48
C TYR A 480 29.84 -13.83 12.80
N LEU A 481 30.52 -12.91 12.13
CA LEU A 481 30.45 -11.48 12.43
C LEU A 481 29.02 -10.96 12.57
N HIS A 482 28.17 -11.31 11.64
CA HIS A 482 26.81 -10.78 11.51
C HIS A 482 25.70 -11.75 11.96
N THR A 483 26.07 -12.84 12.62
CA THR A 483 25.13 -13.87 13.05
C THR A 483 24.52 -13.57 14.43
N LEU A 484 23.43 -14.25 14.74
CA LEU A 484 22.71 -14.13 16.01
C LEU A 484 23.64 -14.26 17.23
N GLY A 485 24.63 -15.17 17.17
CA GLY A 485 25.57 -15.41 18.25
C GLY A 485 26.45 -14.22 18.60
N ASN A 486 26.76 -13.37 17.61
CA ASN A 486 27.70 -12.24 17.80
C ASN A 486 27.01 -10.87 17.93
N LEU A 487 25.69 -10.78 17.71
CA LEU A 487 24.95 -9.52 17.76
C LEU A 487 24.26 -9.33 19.14
N THR A 488 24.29 -8.10 19.63
CA THR A 488 23.60 -7.71 20.85
C THR A 488 23.19 -6.23 20.83
N LEU A 489 22.69 -5.71 21.94
CA LEU A 489 22.32 -4.31 22.15
C LEU A 489 23.20 -3.66 23.21
N THR A 490 23.55 -2.39 22.98
CA THR A 490 24.27 -1.58 23.97
C THR A 490 23.94 -0.10 23.83
N ALA A 491 24.08 0.67 24.91
CA ALA A 491 24.12 2.13 24.89
C ALA A 491 25.57 2.67 24.78
N TYR A 492 26.58 1.79 24.82
CA TYR A 492 28.00 2.12 24.91
C TYR A 492 28.81 1.70 23.67
N ASN A 493 28.19 1.77 22.49
CA ASN A 493 28.81 1.26 21.25
C ASN A 493 30.10 1.98 20.89
N SER A 494 30.17 3.32 21.08
CA SER A 494 31.35 4.13 20.86
C SER A 494 32.50 3.76 21.80
N GLU A 495 32.18 3.45 23.05
CA GLU A 495 33.15 3.07 24.08
C GLU A 495 33.63 1.64 23.90
N TYR A 496 32.78 0.75 23.37
CA TYR A 496 33.17 -0.62 23.08
C TYR A 496 34.16 -0.71 21.91
N SER A 497 33.87 -0.05 20.81
CA SER A 497 34.76 0.00 19.63
C SER A 497 35.46 -1.34 19.34
N ASP A 498 36.78 -1.33 19.09
CA ASP A 498 37.61 -2.52 18.83
C ASP A 498 38.21 -3.14 20.09
N ARG A 499 37.76 -2.76 21.28
CA ARG A 499 38.31 -3.31 22.53
C ARG A 499 38.14 -4.82 22.59
N SER A 500 39.07 -5.48 23.30
CA SER A 500 38.99 -6.91 23.57
C SER A 500 37.68 -7.27 24.31
N PHE A 501 37.28 -8.53 24.22
CA PHE A 501 36.07 -9.00 24.92
C PHE A 501 36.15 -8.77 26.42
N ALA A 502 37.28 -9.02 27.05
CA ALA A 502 37.50 -8.80 28.47
C ALA A 502 37.29 -7.31 28.88
N GLU A 503 37.83 -6.38 28.05
CA GLU A 503 37.60 -4.94 28.28
C GLU A 503 36.12 -4.56 28.14
N LYS A 504 35.43 -4.99 27.06
CA LYS A 504 33.98 -4.76 26.86
C LYS A 504 33.14 -5.36 27.97
N ARG A 505 33.58 -6.47 28.54
CA ARG A 505 32.91 -7.14 29.66
C ARG A 505 33.04 -6.37 30.98
N ASP A 506 34.29 -5.96 31.32
CA ASP A 506 34.65 -5.53 32.65
C ASP A 506 34.67 -3.99 32.83
N MET A 507 34.58 -3.20 31.77
CA MET A 507 34.49 -1.74 31.84
C MET A 507 33.18 -1.29 32.50
N SER A 508 33.16 -0.04 32.98
CA SER A 508 31.92 0.59 33.46
C SER A 508 30.87 0.64 32.35
N GLY A 509 29.66 0.18 32.64
CA GLY A 509 28.62 -0.01 31.64
C GLY A 509 28.83 -1.22 30.69
N GLY A 510 29.82 -2.06 30.98
CA GLY A 510 30.15 -3.25 30.25
C GLY A 510 29.12 -4.39 30.37
N PHE A 511 29.42 -5.55 29.75
CA PHE A 511 28.47 -6.66 29.73
C PHE A 511 28.13 -7.21 31.12
N LYS A 512 29.02 -7.07 32.10
CA LYS A 512 28.76 -7.47 33.52
C LYS A 512 27.66 -6.63 34.18
N GLU A 513 27.60 -5.35 33.83
CA GLU A 513 26.68 -4.40 34.43
C GLU A 513 25.40 -4.20 33.59
N SER A 514 25.35 -4.77 32.41
CA SER A 514 24.25 -4.57 31.47
C SER A 514 22.93 -5.17 31.98
N PRO A 515 21.84 -4.39 32.09
CA PRO A 515 20.53 -4.89 32.49
C PRO A 515 19.78 -5.60 31.37
N LEU A 516 20.35 -5.61 30.15
CA LEU A 516 19.70 -6.17 28.98
C LEU A 516 19.68 -7.70 29.00
N LYS A 517 18.54 -8.27 28.66
CA LYS A 517 18.37 -9.74 28.59
C LYS A 517 19.27 -10.37 27.52
N LEU A 518 19.45 -9.68 26.39
CA LEU A 518 20.36 -10.11 25.32
C LEU A 518 21.83 -10.19 25.78
N ASN A 519 22.20 -9.48 26.83
CA ASN A 519 23.56 -9.50 27.40
C ASN A 519 23.72 -10.49 28.55
N GLN A 520 22.63 -11.15 28.98
CA GLN A 520 22.70 -12.16 30.05
C GLN A 520 23.67 -13.28 29.68
N GLY A 521 24.58 -13.59 30.61
CA GLY A 521 25.61 -14.61 30.41
C GLY A 521 26.91 -14.09 29.80
N LEU A 522 26.94 -12.93 29.14
CA LEU A 522 28.18 -12.37 28.61
C LEU A 522 29.15 -11.96 29.75
N GLY A 523 28.63 -11.43 30.86
CA GLY A 523 29.42 -11.08 32.02
C GLY A 523 30.16 -12.24 32.71
N ALA A 524 29.68 -13.48 32.53
CA ALA A 524 30.26 -14.69 33.07
C ALA A 524 31.17 -15.42 32.05
N CYS A 525 31.22 -14.97 30.82
CA CYS A 525 32.06 -15.54 29.79
C CYS A 525 33.51 -15.05 29.94
N GLU A 526 34.47 -15.93 29.94
CA GLU A 526 35.88 -15.55 30.10
C GLU A 526 36.52 -15.16 28.80
N VAL A 527 36.23 -15.89 27.70
CA VAL A 527 36.84 -15.74 26.37
C VAL A 527 35.72 -15.77 25.31
N TRP A 528 35.78 -14.85 24.37
CA TRP A 528 34.85 -14.82 23.24
C TRP A 528 35.49 -15.44 21.99
N ASN A 529 35.23 -16.72 21.77
CA ASN A 529 35.74 -17.51 20.68
C ASN A 529 34.62 -18.19 19.88
N GLU A 530 34.97 -18.98 18.87
CA GLU A 530 34.00 -19.68 18.02
C GLU A 530 32.99 -20.52 18.85
N SER A 531 33.47 -21.22 19.87
CA SER A 531 32.61 -22.04 20.73
C SER A 531 31.61 -21.20 21.51
N ALA A 532 32.06 -20.04 22.06
CA ALA A 532 31.19 -19.10 22.79
C ALA A 532 30.13 -18.48 21.89
N ILE A 533 30.50 -18.08 20.65
CA ILE A 533 29.58 -17.55 19.66
C ILE A 533 28.52 -18.57 19.28
N LYS A 534 28.93 -19.81 18.95
CA LYS A 534 28.02 -20.91 18.59
C LYS A 534 27.05 -21.22 19.73
N LYS A 535 27.57 -21.43 20.95
CA LYS A 535 26.76 -21.74 22.13
C LYS A 535 25.71 -20.65 22.41
N ARG A 536 26.10 -19.36 22.28
CA ARG A 536 25.15 -18.26 22.44
C ARG A 536 24.12 -18.27 21.31
N GLY A 537 24.54 -18.49 20.08
CA GLY A 537 23.66 -18.61 18.90
C GLY A 537 22.62 -19.72 19.10
N GLU A 538 23.04 -20.91 19.55
CA GLU A 538 22.15 -22.03 19.85
C GLU A 538 21.13 -21.72 20.96
N ASN A 539 21.58 -21.07 22.04
CA ASN A 539 20.70 -20.69 23.13
C ASN A 539 19.65 -19.65 22.68
N LEU A 540 20.06 -18.66 21.91
CA LEU A 540 19.13 -17.67 21.36
C LEU A 540 18.21 -18.28 20.30
N ALA A 541 18.68 -19.19 19.46
CA ALA A 541 17.84 -19.88 18.49
C ALA A 541 16.76 -20.75 19.16
N LYS A 542 17.08 -21.42 20.27
CA LYS A 542 16.07 -22.10 21.09
C LYS A 542 15.03 -21.14 21.67
N ALA A 543 15.47 -19.98 22.18
CA ALA A 543 14.55 -18.95 22.64
C ALA A 543 13.69 -18.36 21.51
N ALA A 544 14.21 -18.33 20.28
CA ALA A 544 13.48 -17.84 19.11
C ALA A 544 12.23 -18.68 18.82
N VAL A 545 12.28 -20.00 19.03
CA VAL A 545 11.12 -20.88 18.86
C VAL A 545 9.99 -20.52 19.84
N ASP A 546 10.33 -20.16 21.06
CA ASP A 546 9.35 -19.68 22.05
C ASP A 546 8.76 -18.30 21.71
N ILE A 547 9.55 -17.42 21.05
CA ILE A 547 9.12 -16.07 20.66
C ILE A 547 8.20 -16.14 19.45
N TRP A 548 8.52 -16.97 18.47
CA TRP A 548 7.80 -17.18 17.23
C TRP A 548 7.41 -18.65 17.04
N PRO A 549 6.50 -19.19 17.86
CA PRO A 549 6.16 -20.61 17.83
C PRO A 549 5.50 -21.01 16.51
N ALA A 550 5.84 -22.20 16.01
CA ALA A 550 5.09 -22.81 14.91
C ALA A 550 3.72 -23.30 15.43
N PRO A 551 2.68 -23.26 14.57
CA PRO A 551 1.41 -23.90 14.93
C PRO A 551 1.61 -25.41 15.14
N ASN A 552 0.90 -25.94 16.11
CA ASN A 552 0.92 -27.37 16.40
C ASN A 552 -0.50 -27.89 16.58
N LEU A 553 -0.81 -29.02 15.94
CA LEU A 553 -2.04 -29.78 16.08
C LEU A 553 -1.73 -31.28 16.09
N PRO A 554 -2.49 -32.10 16.86
CA PRO A 554 -2.45 -33.52 16.73
C PRO A 554 -2.76 -34.01 15.31
N GLU A 555 -2.11 -35.06 14.86
CA GLU A 555 -2.18 -35.53 13.47
C GLU A 555 -3.60 -35.97 13.05
N ASP A 556 -4.35 -36.56 13.99
CA ASP A 556 -5.75 -36.95 13.80
C ASP A 556 -6.65 -35.74 13.56
N ILE A 557 -6.44 -34.62 14.30
CA ILE A 557 -7.16 -33.36 14.11
C ILE A 557 -6.77 -32.75 12.75
N LEU A 558 -5.48 -32.67 12.44
CA LEU A 558 -5.01 -32.13 11.17
C LEU A 558 -5.56 -32.92 9.98
N HIS A 559 -5.68 -34.24 10.11
CA HIS A 559 -6.25 -35.09 9.07
C HIS A 559 -7.71 -34.74 8.74
N ALA A 560 -8.50 -34.32 9.75
CA ALA A 560 -9.90 -33.88 9.54
C ALA A 560 -10.06 -32.59 8.75
N TYR A 561 -8.98 -31.82 8.56
CA TYR A 561 -8.93 -30.61 7.73
C TYR A 561 -8.39 -30.85 6.33
N LYS A 562 -7.75 -31.99 6.07
CA LYS A 562 -7.27 -32.32 4.73
C LYS A 562 -8.44 -32.36 3.75
N PRO A 563 -8.33 -31.70 2.58
CA PRO A 563 -9.36 -31.81 1.57
C PRO A 563 -9.58 -33.29 1.22
N VAL A 564 -10.82 -33.73 1.29
CA VAL A 564 -11.19 -35.05 0.76
C VAL A 564 -11.00 -34.96 -0.74
N PRO A 565 -10.12 -35.75 -1.37
CA PRO A 565 -10.01 -35.77 -2.81
C PRO A 565 -11.40 -36.10 -3.38
N PRO A 566 -11.87 -35.43 -4.44
CA PRO A 566 -13.10 -35.83 -5.09
C PRO A 566 -13.01 -37.31 -5.44
N GLU A 567 -13.97 -38.11 -5.01
CA GLU A 567 -14.05 -39.50 -5.37
C GLU A 567 -14.01 -39.63 -6.89
N GLY A 568 -12.93 -40.19 -7.44
CA GLY A 568 -12.94 -40.68 -8.80
C GLY A 568 -11.90 -40.20 -9.78
N THR A 569 -10.83 -39.41 -9.45
CA THR A 569 -9.80 -39.11 -10.47
C THR A 569 -8.41 -38.79 -9.91
N SER A 570 -7.76 -39.73 -9.24
CA SER A 570 -6.31 -39.66 -9.12
C SER A 570 -5.69 -40.30 -10.38
N TYR A 571 -5.25 -39.47 -11.30
CA TYR A 571 -4.45 -39.96 -12.44
C TYR A 571 -3.02 -40.23 -11.99
N THR A 572 -2.42 -41.22 -12.59
CA THR A 572 -1.04 -41.65 -12.34
C THR A 572 -0.30 -41.74 -13.68
N ILE A 573 0.99 -41.99 -13.62
CA ILE A 573 1.76 -42.20 -14.84
C ILE A 573 1.19 -43.34 -15.70
N SER A 574 0.51 -44.32 -15.09
CA SER A 574 -0.11 -45.44 -15.78
C SER A 574 -1.32 -45.04 -16.63
N ASP A 575 -1.91 -43.90 -16.39
CA ASP A 575 -3.05 -43.37 -17.14
C ASP A 575 -2.63 -42.61 -18.39
N HIS A 576 -1.32 -42.44 -18.60
CA HIS A 576 -0.75 -41.78 -19.78
C HIS A 576 -0.18 -42.81 -20.76
N PRO A 577 -0.90 -43.15 -21.86
CA PRO A 577 -0.49 -44.24 -22.78
C PRO A 577 0.92 -44.07 -23.34
N HIS A 578 1.33 -42.84 -23.64
CA HIS A 578 2.66 -42.54 -24.20
C HIS A 578 3.79 -42.64 -23.19
N LEU A 579 3.49 -42.74 -21.87
CA LEU A 579 4.48 -42.94 -20.81
C LEU A 579 4.60 -44.39 -20.35
N GLN A 580 3.98 -45.35 -21.03
CA GLN A 580 4.09 -46.77 -20.70
C GLN A 580 5.43 -47.38 -21.12
N GLY A 581 6.16 -46.74 -22.04
CA GLY A 581 7.48 -47.19 -22.49
C GLY A 581 8.01 -46.38 -23.68
N GLY A 582 9.19 -46.73 -24.18
CA GLY A 582 9.82 -46.08 -25.32
C GLY A 582 10.43 -44.69 -24.99
N LEU A 583 10.79 -43.96 -26.06
CA LEU A 583 11.53 -42.71 -25.98
C LEU A 583 10.80 -41.64 -25.14
N ALA A 584 9.48 -41.54 -25.27
CA ALA A 584 8.72 -40.56 -24.52
C ALA A 584 8.80 -40.79 -22.99
N ARG A 585 8.80 -42.05 -22.56
CA ARG A 585 9.01 -42.43 -21.16
C ARG A 585 10.42 -42.05 -20.67
N GLU A 586 11.43 -42.37 -21.46
CA GLU A 586 12.83 -42.03 -21.10
C GLU A 586 13.06 -40.53 -20.97
N LEU A 587 12.54 -39.75 -21.93
CA LEU A 587 12.58 -38.31 -21.90
C LEU A 587 11.82 -37.74 -20.67
N PHE A 588 10.64 -38.32 -20.37
CA PHE A 588 9.84 -37.87 -19.25
C PHE A 588 10.53 -38.13 -17.92
N GLU A 589 11.05 -39.31 -17.68
CA GLU A 589 11.74 -39.63 -16.42
C GLU A 589 12.99 -38.77 -16.22
N SER A 590 13.77 -38.57 -17.30
CA SER A 590 14.96 -37.71 -17.24
C SER A 590 14.60 -36.23 -17.00
N PHE A 591 13.54 -35.72 -17.63
CA PHE A 591 13.03 -34.38 -17.43
C PHE A 591 12.44 -34.24 -16.01
N ARG A 592 11.64 -35.21 -15.57
CA ARG A 592 10.98 -35.23 -14.26
C ARG A 592 11.95 -35.05 -13.11
N VAL A 593 13.05 -35.81 -13.10
CA VAL A 593 14.07 -35.72 -12.04
C VAL A 593 14.66 -34.32 -11.97
N GLN A 594 14.93 -33.71 -13.11
CA GLN A 594 15.57 -32.41 -13.19
C GLN A 594 14.62 -31.25 -12.89
N VAL A 595 13.36 -31.32 -13.36
CA VAL A 595 12.38 -30.24 -13.06
C VAL A 595 11.99 -30.24 -11.59
N LEU A 596 11.85 -31.39 -10.95
CA LEU A 596 11.62 -31.51 -9.52
C LEU A 596 12.81 -31.05 -8.67
N ALA A 597 14.02 -31.07 -9.24
CA ALA A 597 15.24 -30.58 -8.59
C ALA A 597 15.49 -29.06 -8.82
N LEU A 598 14.66 -28.36 -9.59
CA LEU A 598 14.82 -26.92 -9.82
C LEU A 598 14.64 -26.11 -8.54
N ASP A 599 13.67 -26.50 -7.73
CA ASP A 599 13.39 -25.88 -6.44
C ASP A 599 12.57 -26.85 -5.57
N GLU A 600 12.73 -26.79 -4.24
CA GLU A 600 11.96 -27.60 -3.29
C GLU A 600 10.44 -27.35 -3.36
N CYS A 601 10.04 -26.20 -3.94
CA CYS A 601 8.65 -25.84 -4.13
C CYS A 601 7.96 -26.57 -5.26
N VAL A 602 8.68 -27.20 -6.16
CA VAL A 602 8.09 -27.81 -7.37
C VAL A 602 7.34 -29.09 -7.01
N ASN A 603 6.05 -29.10 -7.34
CA ASN A 603 5.17 -30.28 -7.17
C ASN A 603 4.71 -30.81 -8.51
N GLU A 604 4.54 -32.12 -8.59
CA GLU A 604 4.04 -32.84 -9.76
C GLU A 604 2.58 -33.27 -9.56
N GLU A 605 1.74 -33.03 -10.55
CA GLU A 605 0.36 -33.50 -10.55
C GLU A 605 0.00 -34.15 -11.89
N TYR A 606 -0.47 -35.41 -11.82
CA TYR A 606 -0.97 -36.11 -12.99
C TYR A 606 -2.43 -35.75 -13.25
N LEU A 607 -2.71 -35.20 -14.42
CA LEU A 607 -4.05 -34.87 -14.89
C LEU A 607 -4.41 -35.75 -16.08
N LYS A 608 -5.67 -35.78 -16.48
CA LYS A 608 -6.17 -36.71 -17.53
C LYS A 608 -5.35 -36.69 -18.81
N LEU A 609 -4.80 -35.55 -19.20
CA LEU A 609 -4.20 -35.33 -20.53
C LEU A 609 -2.75 -34.85 -20.46
N TYR A 610 -2.29 -34.37 -19.34
CA TYR A 610 -0.94 -33.84 -19.15
C TYR A 610 -0.48 -34.00 -17.70
N VAL A 611 0.81 -33.87 -17.49
CA VAL A 611 1.41 -33.77 -16.16
C VAL A 611 1.78 -32.33 -15.91
N ALA A 612 1.26 -31.76 -14.82
CA ALA A 612 1.53 -30.39 -14.43
C ALA A 612 2.67 -30.32 -13.41
N TYR A 613 3.64 -29.43 -13.62
CA TYR A 613 4.59 -29.05 -12.60
C TYR A 613 4.23 -27.66 -12.09
N LYS A 614 4.06 -27.57 -10.79
CA LYS A 614 3.49 -26.41 -10.11
C LYS A 614 4.47 -25.86 -9.08
N ALA A 615 4.54 -24.53 -9.04
CA ALA A 615 4.96 -23.78 -7.87
C ALA A 615 3.70 -23.17 -7.25
N GLU A 616 3.40 -21.91 -7.52
CA GLU A 616 2.13 -21.29 -7.15
C GLU A 616 0.98 -21.74 -8.06
N THR A 617 1.23 -21.72 -9.35
CA THR A 617 0.37 -22.25 -10.40
C THR A 617 1.21 -23.19 -11.27
N ASN A 618 0.61 -23.77 -12.32
CA ASN A 618 1.40 -24.54 -13.28
C ASN A 618 2.40 -23.59 -13.97
N PHE A 619 3.68 -23.85 -13.87
CA PHE A 619 4.69 -23.13 -14.65
C PHE A 619 5.11 -23.90 -15.90
N VAL A 620 4.96 -25.22 -15.91
CA VAL A 620 5.06 -26.06 -17.10
C VAL A 620 4.07 -27.22 -17.07
N ASP A 621 3.37 -27.42 -18.17
CA ASP A 621 2.51 -28.57 -18.42
C ASP A 621 3.14 -29.48 -19.47
N VAL A 622 3.29 -30.74 -19.17
CA VAL A 622 3.89 -31.75 -20.04
C VAL A 622 2.83 -32.63 -20.63
N VAL A 623 2.62 -32.56 -21.95
CA VAL A 623 1.73 -33.43 -22.71
C VAL A 623 2.55 -34.51 -23.35
N PRO A 624 2.50 -35.79 -22.90
CA PRO A 624 3.20 -36.89 -23.54
C PRO A 624 2.68 -37.17 -24.94
N GLN A 625 3.60 -37.36 -25.87
CA GLN A 625 3.32 -37.70 -27.28
C GLN A 625 4.08 -38.96 -27.72
N ALA A 626 3.71 -39.56 -28.82
CA ALA A 626 4.29 -40.83 -29.27
C ALA A 626 5.81 -40.80 -29.48
N ARG A 627 6.39 -39.66 -29.81
CA ARG A 627 7.84 -39.52 -30.12
C ARG A 627 8.57 -38.50 -29.25
N GLY A 628 7.92 -37.98 -28.16
CA GLY A 628 8.53 -36.98 -27.31
C GLY A 628 7.54 -36.35 -26.36
N LEU A 629 7.90 -35.19 -25.81
CA LEU A 629 7.09 -34.43 -24.90
C LEU A 629 6.80 -33.06 -25.51
N ARG A 630 5.56 -32.61 -25.37
CA ARG A 630 5.18 -31.23 -25.67
C ARG A 630 5.02 -30.50 -24.37
N LEU A 631 5.79 -29.45 -24.15
CA LEU A 631 5.76 -28.64 -22.95
C LEU A 631 5.07 -27.30 -23.24
N SER A 632 4.16 -26.91 -22.37
CA SER A 632 3.54 -25.58 -22.37
C SER A 632 4.08 -24.80 -21.19
N LEU A 633 4.79 -23.69 -21.45
CA LEU A 633 5.40 -22.84 -20.44
C LEU A 633 4.47 -21.68 -20.12
N ASN A 634 4.25 -21.39 -18.84
CA ASN A 634 3.38 -20.30 -18.38
C ASN A 634 4.14 -18.96 -18.41
N LEU A 635 4.44 -18.51 -19.62
CA LEU A 635 5.10 -17.26 -19.97
C LEU A 635 4.40 -16.61 -21.15
N ASN A 636 4.52 -15.29 -21.32
CA ASN A 636 4.21 -14.64 -22.58
C ASN A 636 5.38 -14.81 -23.56
N PHE A 637 5.10 -15.05 -24.83
CA PHE A 637 6.14 -15.33 -25.81
C PHE A 637 7.23 -14.25 -25.94
N PRO A 638 6.94 -12.93 -25.83
CA PRO A 638 7.98 -11.91 -25.88
C PRO A 638 8.90 -11.88 -24.63
N GLU A 639 8.53 -12.55 -23.54
CA GLU A 639 9.27 -12.55 -22.28
C GLU A 639 10.30 -13.68 -22.17
N ILE A 640 10.23 -14.67 -23.06
CA ILE A 640 11.15 -15.80 -23.01
C ILE A 640 12.45 -15.49 -23.76
N ASP A 641 13.59 -15.73 -23.08
CA ASP A 641 14.89 -15.73 -23.72
C ASP A 641 15.22 -17.12 -24.29
N ASP A 642 15.03 -17.27 -25.61
CA ASP A 642 15.26 -18.51 -26.35
C ASP A 642 16.24 -18.30 -27.52
N PRO A 643 17.56 -18.22 -27.29
CA PRO A 643 18.57 -18.04 -28.33
C PRO A 643 18.58 -19.09 -29.42
N ARG A 644 18.06 -20.31 -29.13
CA ARG A 644 18.00 -21.40 -30.14
C ARG A 644 16.72 -21.40 -30.96
N GLY A 645 15.73 -20.57 -30.61
CA GLY A 645 14.47 -20.46 -31.33
C GLY A 645 13.62 -21.75 -31.37
N LEU A 646 13.66 -22.52 -30.25
CA LEU A 646 12.89 -23.77 -30.13
C LEU A 646 11.44 -23.52 -29.69
N CYS A 647 11.17 -22.37 -29.13
CA CYS A 647 9.86 -21.98 -28.61
C CYS A 647 8.93 -21.49 -29.73
N ARG A 648 7.65 -21.78 -29.57
CA ARG A 648 6.58 -21.35 -30.45
C ARG A 648 5.56 -20.54 -29.68
N ASP A 649 5.10 -19.42 -30.26
CA ASP A 649 3.97 -18.65 -29.73
C ASP A 649 2.65 -19.42 -30.02
N VAL A 650 1.91 -19.71 -28.95
CA VAL A 650 0.62 -20.40 -29.02
C VAL A 650 -0.51 -19.59 -28.37
N THR A 651 -0.33 -18.27 -28.23
CA THR A 651 -1.27 -17.35 -27.57
C THR A 651 -2.69 -17.47 -28.15
N ASN A 652 -2.81 -17.59 -29.45
CA ASN A 652 -4.11 -17.63 -30.16
C ASN A 652 -4.53 -19.04 -30.62
N LEU A 653 -3.90 -20.09 -30.11
CA LEU A 653 -4.20 -21.48 -30.50
C LEU A 653 -4.94 -22.19 -29.37
N GLY A 654 -5.95 -22.99 -29.73
CA GLY A 654 -6.59 -23.92 -28.81
C GLY A 654 -5.58 -24.98 -28.34
N ARG A 655 -5.38 -25.10 -27.01
CA ARG A 655 -4.36 -25.98 -26.41
C ARG A 655 -4.81 -26.66 -25.16
N TRP A 656 -4.10 -27.70 -24.80
CA TRP A 656 -4.19 -28.41 -23.53
C TRP A 656 -2.93 -28.03 -22.71
N GLY A 657 -3.11 -27.43 -21.56
CA GLY A 657 -2.06 -26.83 -20.72
C GLY A 657 -2.15 -25.31 -20.66
N ASN A 658 -1.57 -24.74 -19.60
CA ASN A 658 -1.51 -23.32 -19.34
C ASN A 658 -0.27 -22.70 -20.01
N GLY A 659 -0.32 -21.40 -20.31
CA GLY A 659 0.82 -20.67 -20.86
C GLY A 659 0.77 -20.42 -22.35
N ASN A 660 1.54 -19.44 -22.81
CA ASN A 660 1.53 -18.94 -24.20
C ASN A 660 2.73 -19.39 -25.01
N VAL A 661 3.65 -20.14 -24.41
CA VAL A 661 4.87 -20.65 -25.03
C VAL A 661 4.84 -22.17 -25.11
N GLU A 662 5.07 -22.73 -26.28
CA GLU A 662 5.17 -24.18 -26.50
C GLU A 662 6.61 -24.52 -26.92
N VAL A 663 7.19 -25.58 -26.32
CA VAL A 663 8.45 -26.17 -26.75
C VAL A 663 8.34 -27.71 -26.79
N ARG A 664 9.09 -28.34 -27.67
CA ARG A 664 9.09 -29.81 -27.82
C ARG A 664 10.40 -30.40 -27.34
N LEU A 665 10.31 -31.43 -26.53
CA LEU A 665 11.46 -32.23 -26.09
C LEU A 665 11.39 -33.59 -26.81
N GLU A 666 12.28 -33.77 -27.81
CA GLU A 666 12.33 -34.97 -28.64
C GLU A 666 13.66 -35.74 -28.51
N LYS A 667 14.66 -35.10 -27.86
CA LYS A 667 16.00 -35.69 -27.68
C LYS A 667 16.53 -35.44 -26.26
N LEU A 668 17.24 -36.42 -25.71
CA LEU A 668 17.85 -36.29 -24.36
C LEU A 668 18.88 -35.14 -24.29
N GLU A 669 19.60 -34.89 -25.38
CA GLU A 669 20.61 -33.82 -25.46
C GLU A 669 20.03 -32.40 -25.27
N ASP A 670 18.73 -32.20 -25.53
CA ASP A 670 18.05 -30.91 -25.42
C ASP A 670 17.48 -30.65 -24.01
N ILE A 671 17.48 -31.63 -23.12
CA ILE A 671 16.85 -31.51 -21.79
C ILE A 671 17.42 -30.33 -21.02
N ASN A 672 18.74 -30.19 -20.94
CA ASN A 672 19.38 -29.11 -20.17
C ASN A 672 19.02 -27.72 -20.69
N TYR A 673 18.92 -27.56 -22.01
CA TYR A 673 18.51 -26.31 -22.62
C TYR A 673 17.04 -26.00 -22.33
N ILE A 674 16.16 -26.98 -22.56
CA ILE A 674 14.73 -26.84 -22.31
C ILE A 674 14.46 -26.63 -20.83
N LEU A 675 15.22 -27.24 -19.94
CA LEU A 675 15.13 -26.99 -18.49
C LEU A 675 15.46 -25.54 -18.15
N GLY A 676 16.41 -24.90 -18.87
CA GLY A 676 16.70 -23.47 -18.75
C GLY A 676 15.49 -22.58 -19.14
N LEU A 677 14.73 -22.98 -20.18
CA LEU A 677 13.49 -22.29 -20.56
C LEU A 677 12.39 -22.49 -19.53
N VAL A 678 12.25 -23.71 -18.99
CA VAL A 678 11.31 -24.03 -17.90
C VAL A 678 11.63 -23.25 -16.63
N ARG A 679 12.93 -23.07 -16.33
CA ARG A 679 13.38 -22.27 -15.19
C ARG A 679 12.91 -20.82 -15.31
N GLN A 680 12.95 -20.21 -16.48
CA GLN A 680 12.44 -18.84 -16.68
C GLN A 680 10.95 -18.73 -16.30
N ALA A 681 10.14 -19.76 -16.65
CA ALA A 681 8.74 -19.79 -16.26
C ALA A 681 8.54 -19.94 -14.75
N LEU A 682 9.40 -20.69 -14.08
CA LEU A 682 9.40 -20.82 -12.61
C LEU A 682 9.84 -19.50 -11.95
N GLU A 683 10.95 -18.93 -12.39
CA GLU A 683 11.51 -17.68 -11.84
C GLU A 683 10.56 -16.51 -12.00
N LYS A 684 9.82 -16.45 -13.12
CA LYS A 684 8.78 -15.45 -13.30
C LYS A 684 7.66 -15.57 -12.26
N GLN A 685 7.19 -16.78 -11.96
CA GLN A 685 6.20 -16.97 -10.90
C GLN A 685 6.74 -16.63 -9.51
N MET A 686 8.05 -16.75 -9.31
CA MET A 686 8.73 -16.45 -8.06
C MET A 686 9.18 -14.98 -7.94
N GLY A 687 9.23 -14.23 -9.06
CA GLY A 687 9.77 -12.87 -9.15
C GLY A 687 8.79 -11.74 -9.47
N GLU A 688 7.51 -11.99 -9.69
CA GLU A 688 6.54 -10.96 -10.14
C GLU A 688 6.07 -9.96 -9.07
N ASP A 689 6.79 -9.75 -7.97
CA ASP A 689 6.49 -8.71 -6.96
C ASP A 689 7.64 -7.71 -6.74
N GLU A 690 8.43 -7.37 -7.77
CA GLU A 690 9.35 -6.22 -7.71
C GLU A 690 8.69 -4.90 -8.14
N GLU A 691 7.58 -4.52 -7.52
CA GLU A 691 7.10 -3.13 -7.45
C GLU A 691 6.24 -2.96 -6.19
N VAL A 692 6.91 -2.90 -5.03
CA VAL A 692 6.35 -2.30 -3.81
C VAL A 692 7.37 -1.40 -3.17
#